data_ce25070517ca2a1ebea95eb45274ef30
#
_entry.id   ce25070517ca2a1ebea95eb45274ef30
#
_cell.length_a   1.000
_cell.length_b   1.000
_cell.length_c   1.000
_cell.angle_alpha   90.00
_cell.angle_beta   90.00
_cell.angle_gamma   90.00
#
_symmetry.space_group_name_H-M   'P 1'
#
loop_
_entity.id
_entity.type
_entity.pdbx_description
1 polymer ?
#
loop_
_entity_poly.entity_id
_entity_poly.type
_entity_poly.pdbx_seq_one_letter_code
_entity_poly.pdbx_strand_id
1 'polypeptide(L)'
;MIKTQALSYGEQYAVQEEAQRSKGDGRSSIHYPALFLFVGDKVAPAIGPVLDSCERKWDNAGGVMALHAVSGAEKEGTDGSKSRSDAGGKDRVLAMALPETAGSDPRTVRHELYRKFHEDTRYLAEMNKVIRRLSNSIADYGRLYSSFDVIHLSIITRVDDPLNVLLPEITLLARAVLGQSFKSVQTDLYALINEREQGDNFGYSSSVGLAFLRELDRMQATDYKFNAPLLVTEDGLSIPVGHGPSALFDLVYLLSDKNERGMMSAHGMDDNYEIISHISLLKNRVRPASDQATGHGGYNNMTFKSGIRGSTGRQGYASAGFSGVRRPNVQIALAVLYHAFRRLVSDMREGSSWTIRERQALLGLDPESLREHAVQLLPEKDGLNEMTGLMSHGRPSYNELKQLSLREAERQLFGEGGEAYFRNNFVAESNRRVEGMNPLRQWRTMLAAQETSTPAVSFYQLAEWTADRDEAGSVLHLLRQHMAGLRSAILSMQEELEDLYAESVERQPFQRVPLFDKRTVRNFIHYLFSAVYGKKYELLGLESELALCSRLESALEQLHMESMARVKAMETLEEELRITVMDSIGRTNETTGQNVMEYYRVVTEEVMKDIETRRGPGIFFSEKYMGSISKLLEQGKEAVIERLIDICRRELLTAEPFNLSFEEELLRRANVAAAYENRQVLSREELFKRLYHNLEEGAAINVRLFEYTQEHRHEEKYFFGDSSSEFLRYAFGVDETTRIYRLGFVHEQRRSGVEKLNLMGGFHLEDLLYYRNGKVYYETYAQNGYQLHGLSEDQLPEMR
;
A
#
# COMPACT_ATOMS: atom_id res chain seq x y z
N MET A 1 3.29 10.50 1.67
CA MET A 1 1.91 10.42 1.18
C MET A 1 1.77 9.33 0.14
N ILE A 2 2.57 9.28 -0.91
CA ILE A 2 2.56 8.23 -1.96
C ILE A 2 2.73 6.81 -1.39
N LYS A 3 3.71 6.60 -0.50
CA LYS A 3 3.93 5.31 0.17
C LYS A 3 2.66 4.81 0.90
N THR A 4 1.99 5.70 1.62
CA THR A 4 0.75 5.37 2.35
C THR A 4 -0.38 5.01 1.38
N GLN A 5 -0.53 5.76 0.29
CA GLN A 5 -1.55 5.51 -0.74
C GLN A 5 -1.32 4.18 -1.44
N ALA A 6 -0.08 3.88 -1.84
CA ALA A 6 0.27 2.63 -2.48
C ALA A 6 0.06 1.42 -1.54
N LEU A 7 0.49 1.51 -0.27
CA LEU A 7 0.27 0.45 0.72
C LEU A 7 -1.22 0.22 0.97
N SER A 8 -1.99 1.28 1.18
CA SER A 8 -3.45 1.17 1.35
C SER A 8 -4.13 0.52 0.14
N TYR A 9 -3.67 0.83 -1.07
CA TYR A 9 -4.15 0.14 -2.27
C TYR A 9 -3.84 -1.37 -2.25
N GLY A 10 -2.61 -1.73 -1.90
CA GLY A 10 -2.20 -3.14 -1.78
C GLY A 10 -3.02 -3.90 -0.74
N GLU A 11 -3.24 -3.29 0.43
CA GLU A 11 -4.06 -3.85 1.50
C GLU A 11 -5.52 -4.02 1.07
N GLN A 12 -6.11 -3.02 0.43
CA GLN A 12 -7.47 -3.11 -0.12
C GLN A 12 -7.62 -4.22 -1.16
N TYR A 13 -6.62 -4.38 -2.04
CA TYR A 13 -6.63 -5.47 -3.01
C TYR A 13 -6.56 -6.82 -2.31
N ALA A 14 -5.69 -6.98 -1.31
CA ALA A 14 -5.58 -8.22 -0.55
C ALA A 14 -6.91 -8.59 0.13
N VAL A 15 -7.56 -7.62 0.78
CA VAL A 15 -8.89 -7.83 1.40
C VAL A 15 -9.95 -8.20 0.37
N GLN A 16 -9.96 -7.55 -0.80
CA GLN A 16 -10.91 -7.86 -1.87
C GLN A 16 -10.70 -9.27 -2.45
N GLU A 17 -9.44 -9.67 -2.67
CA GLU A 17 -9.11 -11.01 -3.14
C GLU A 17 -9.52 -12.08 -2.13
N GLU A 18 -9.28 -11.85 -0.85
CA GLU A 18 -9.74 -12.76 0.20
C GLU A 18 -11.27 -12.84 0.26
N ALA A 19 -11.97 -11.70 0.19
CA ALA A 19 -13.42 -11.65 0.24
C ALA A 19 -14.11 -12.27 -1.00
N GLN A 20 -13.56 -12.06 -2.20
CA GLN A 20 -14.12 -12.66 -3.42
C GLN A 20 -13.93 -14.17 -3.47
N ARG A 21 -12.81 -14.65 -2.96
CA ARG A 21 -12.49 -16.08 -2.93
C ARG A 21 -13.10 -16.82 -1.75
N SER A 22 -13.59 -16.10 -0.72
CA SER A 22 -14.28 -16.66 0.45
C SER A 22 -15.81 -16.69 0.34
N LYS A 23 -16.41 -16.11 -0.69
CA LYS A 23 -17.86 -16.24 -0.96
C LYS A 23 -18.18 -17.66 -1.42
N GLY A 24 -18.06 -18.58 -0.50
CA GLY A 24 -18.19 -19.98 -0.71
C GLY A 24 -19.48 -20.58 -0.16
N ASP A 25 -19.49 -21.88 -0.08
CA ASP A 25 -20.55 -22.77 0.29
C ASP A 25 -20.80 -22.89 1.80
N GLY A 26 -20.31 -21.95 2.61
CA GLY A 26 -20.44 -21.96 4.07
C GLY A 26 -19.59 -23.00 4.81
N ARG A 27 -18.61 -23.60 4.12
CA ARG A 27 -17.76 -24.67 4.71
C ARG A 27 -16.75 -24.17 5.72
N SER A 28 -16.42 -22.89 5.66
CA SER A 28 -15.61 -22.20 6.69
C SER A 28 -16.46 -21.50 7.74
N SER A 29 -17.74 -21.86 7.84
CA SER A 29 -18.65 -21.29 8.85
C SER A 29 -18.61 -22.10 10.14
N ILE A 30 -18.71 -21.40 11.27
CA ILE A 30 -18.91 -22.04 12.57
C ILE A 30 -20.37 -22.46 12.75
N HIS A 31 -20.57 -23.61 13.39
CA HIS A 31 -21.86 -24.21 13.59
C HIS A 31 -22.63 -23.61 14.77
N TYR A 32 -21.91 -23.37 15.86
CA TYR A 32 -22.42 -22.81 17.13
C TYR A 32 -21.85 -21.42 17.40
N PRO A 33 -22.53 -20.58 18.19
CA PRO A 33 -21.97 -19.31 18.67
C PRO A 33 -20.61 -19.49 19.35
N ALA A 34 -19.73 -18.49 19.15
CA ALA A 34 -18.41 -18.43 19.77
C ALA A 34 -18.24 -17.11 20.51
N LEU A 35 -17.79 -17.19 21.77
CA LEU A 35 -17.45 -16.05 22.61
C LEU A 35 -15.97 -16.15 22.99
N PHE A 36 -15.21 -15.09 22.68
CA PHE A 36 -13.84 -14.91 23.17
C PHE A 36 -13.85 -14.05 24.44
N LEU A 37 -13.31 -14.58 25.52
CA LEU A 37 -13.17 -13.91 26.80
C LEU A 37 -11.68 -13.66 27.08
N PHE A 38 -11.26 -12.44 26.95
CA PHE A 38 -9.89 -12.00 27.26
C PHE A 38 -9.81 -11.55 28.71
N VAL A 39 -8.94 -12.17 29.51
CA VAL A 39 -8.80 -11.89 30.94
C VAL A 39 -7.43 -11.33 31.25
N GLY A 40 -7.38 -10.09 31.74
CA GLY A 40 -6.17 -9.39 32.16
C GLY A 40 -5.79 -8.20 31.28
N ASP A 41 -4.83 -7.43 31.75
CA ASP A 41 -4.32 -6.25 31.05
C ASP A 41 -3.31 -6.62 29.96
N LYS A 42 -2.47 -7.62 30.24
CA LYS A 42 -1.39 -8.05 29.32
C LYS A 42 -1.91 -8.79 28.08
N VAL A 43 -3.15 -9.21 28.06
CA VAL A 43 -3.75 -9.92 26.92
C VAL A 43 -4.36 -8.96 25.87
N ALA A 44 -4.48 -7.68 26.19
CA ALA A 44 -5.07 -6.66 25.29
C ALA A 44 -4.52 -6.67 23.86
N PRO A 45 -3.20 -6.87 23.61
CA PRO A 45 -2.67 -6.95 22.25
C PRO A 45 -3.22 -8.13 21.42
N ALA A 46 -3.76 -9.15 22.05
CA ALA A 46 -4.31 -10.32 21.36
C ALA A 46 -5.69 -10.08 20.74
N ILE A 47 -6.45 -9.10 21.24
CA ILE A 47 -7.87 -8.91 20.90
C ILE A 47 -8.07 -8.64 19.42
N GLY A 48 -7.40 -7.60 18.89
CA GLY A 48 -7.48 -7.26 17.46
C GLY A 48 -7.05 -8.43 16.57
N PRO A 49 -5.83 -8.95 16.68
CA PRO A 49 -5.34 -10.03 15.84
C PRO A 49 -6.18 -11.31 15.84
N VAL A 50 -6.72 -11.71 17.00
CA VAL A 50 -7.61 -12.90 17.08
C VAL A 50 -8.91 -12.65 16.31
N LEU A 51 -9.54 -11.49 16.50
CA LEU A 51 -10.77 -11.15 15.79
C LEU A 51 -10.56 -10.97 14.29
N ASP A 52 -9.47 -10.32 13.90
CA ASP A 52 -9.08 -10.14 12.50
C ASP A 52 -8.81 -11.49 11.83
N SER A 53 -8.19 -12.42 12.55
CA SER A 53 -8.00 -13.79 12.06
C SER A 53 -9.34 -14.53 11.87
N CYS A 54 -10.29 -14.36 12.79
CA CYS A 54 -11.64 -14.89 12.62
C CYS A 54 -12.36 -14.27 11.41
N GLU A 55 -12.23 -12.96 11.21
CA GLU A 55 -12.85 -12.27 10.06
C GLU A 55 -12.28 -12.75 8.70
N ARG A 56 -11.00 -13.03 8.67
CA ARG A 56 -10.37 -13.57 7.46
C ARG A 56 -10.75 -15.02 7.18
N LYS A 57 -11.00 -15.80 8.24
CA LYS A 57 -11.15 -17.26 8.14
C LYS A 57 -12.59 -17.74 8.12
N TRP A 58 -13.50 -17.10 8.82
CA TRP A 58 -14.85 -17.60 9.04
C TRP A 58 -15.87 -16.86 8.18
N ASP A 59 -16.63 -17.59 7.39
CA ASP A 59 -17.64 -16.99 6.51
C ASP A 59 -18.75 -16.25 7.31
N ASN A 60 -18.99 -16.68 8.55
CA ASN A 60 -19.97 -16.08 9.46
C ASN A 60 -19.34 -15.39 10.68
N ALA A 61 -18.12 -14.85 10.52
CA ALA A 61 -17.41 -14.12 11.58
C ALA A 61 -18.19 -12.93 12.18
N GLY A 62 -19.19 -12.42 11.46
CA GLY A 62 -20.05 -11.33 11.94
C GLY A 62 -20.80 -11.62 13.25
N GLY A 63 -20.92 -12.89 13.64
CA GLY A 63 -21.53 -13.32 14.89
C GLY A 63 -20.56 -13.59 16.04
N VAL A 64 -19.27 -13.44 15.84
CA VAL A 64 -18.25 -13.60 16.88
C VAL A 64 -18.30 -12.42 17.85
N MET A 65 -18.37 -12.72 19.14
CA MET A 65 -18.41 -11.74 20.21
C MET A 65 -17.15 -11.83 21.05
N ALA A 66 -16.69 -10.70 21.59
CA ALA A 66 -15.55 -10.64 22.49
C ALA A 66 -15.87 -9.84 23.78
N LEU A 67 -15.35 -10.31 24.88
CA LEU A 67 -15.40 -9.64 26.17
C LEU A 67 -13.97 -9.48 26.72
N HIS A 68 -13.58 -8.27 27.09
CA HIS A 68 -12.30 -8.00 27.73
C HIS A 68 -12.52 -7.63 29.20
N ALA A 69 -12.06 -8.49 30.07
CA ALA A 69 -12.02 -8.28 31.52
C ALA A 69 -10.67 -7.62 31.87
N VAL A 70 -10.68 -6.34 32.22
CA VAL A 70 -9.50 -5.46 32.34
C VAL A 70 -9.53 -4.68 33.65
N SER A 71 -8.35 -4.33 34.22
CA SER A 71 -8.26 -3.54 35.45
C SER A 71 -8.78 -2.13 35.27
N GLY A 72 -9.49 -1.59 36.28
CA GLY A 72 -9.76 -0.16 36.41
C GLY A 72 -10.58 0.47 35.29
N ALA A 73 -11.43 -0.25 34.59
CA ALA A 73 -12.28 0.29 33.51
C ALA A 73 -13.40 1.25 34.05
N GLU A 74 -13.15 1.94 35.17
CA GLU A 74 -13.95 3.05 35.61
C GLU A 74 -13.25 4.37 35.32
N LYS A 75 -13.66 5.04 34.30
CA LYS A 75 -13.88 6.48 34.17
C LYS A 75 -14.01 6.91 32.72
N GLU A 76 -15.10 6.53 32.09
CA GLU A 76 -15.71 7.46 31.12
C GLU A 76 -17.22 7.28 31.20
N GLY A 77 -17.87 8.38 31.60
CA GLY A 77 -19.24 8.46 32.02
C GLY A 77 -20.26 7.81 31.10
N THR A 78 -21.27 7.27 31.74
CA THR A 78 -22.68 7.23 31.29
C THR A 78 -22.89 7.62 29.82
N ASP A 79 -22.36 6.86 28.91
CA ASP A 79 -22.95 6.55 27.63
C ASP A 79 -22.14 5.41 26.98
N GLY A 80 -22.77 4.25 26.84
CA GLY A 80 -22.09 3.04 26.40
C GLY A 80 -21.76 3.08 24.91
N SER A 81 -20.84 3.93 24.49
CA SER A 81 -20.30 3.88 23.12
C SER A 81 -19.05 4.74 22.98
N LYS A 82 -17.90 4.21 23.41
CA LYS A 82 -16.64 4.61 22.79
C LYS A 82 -15.77 3.39 22.60
N SER A 83 -16.15 2.57 21.64
CA SER A 83 -15.20 1.70 20.96
C SER A 83 -14.21 2.59 20.21
N ARG A 84 -12.96 2.19 20.14
CA ARG A 84 -12.04 2.70 19.15
C ARG A 84 -12.60 2.39 17.76
N SER A 85 -13.35 3.35 17.22
CA SER A 85 -13.82 3.32 15.85
C SER A 85 -12.69 3.74 14.92
N ASP A 86 -11.96 2.77 14.38
CA ASP A 86 -11.39 2.91 13.05
C ASP A 86 -12.26 2.11 12.08
N ALA A 87 -12.87 2.86 11.18
CA ALA A 87 -13.56 2.44 9.97
C ALA A 87 -14.46 1.19 10.03
N GLY A 88 -15.72 1.35 10.32
CA GLY A 88 -16.81 0.50 9.81
C GLY A 88 -17.22 -0.74 10.61
N GLY A 89 -16.67 -1.01 11.80
CA GLY A 89 -17.01 -2.16 12.65
C GLY A 89 -17.99 -1.82 13.77
N LYS A 90 -19.12 -2.49 13.83
CA LYS A 90 -20.03 -2.52 14.99
C LYS A 90 -19.25 -2.90 16.25
N ASP A 91 -19.65 -2.36 17.42
CA ASP A 91 -19.13 -2.65 18.76
C ASP A 91 -19.13 -4.18 19.08
N ARG A 92 -18.10 -4.88 18.69
CA ARG A 92 -17.98 -6.34 18.90
C ARG A 92 -17.25 -6.72 20.18
N VAL A 93 -16.53 -5.77 20.79
CA VAL A 93 -15.75 -6.00 22.00
C VAL A 93 -16.38 -5.21 23.13
N LEU A 94 -16.92 -5.92 24.12
CA LEU A 94 -17.37 -5.29 25.35
C LEU A 94 -16.24 -5.31 26.39
N ALA A 95 -16.11 -4.24 27.15
CA ALA A 95 -15.20 -4.18 28.29
C ALA A 95 -15.93 -4.45 29.60
N MET A 96 -15.20 -5.07 30.54
CA MET A 96 -15.68 -5.33 31.88
C MET A 96 -14.59 -4.94 32.88
N ALA A 97 -14.96 -4.19 33.91
CA ALA A 97 -14.05 -3.76 34.94
C ALA A 97 -13.70 -4.89 35.92
N LEU A 98 -12.41 -5.03 36.20
CA LEU A 98 -11.86 -5.82 37.29
C LEU A 98 -11.19 -4.89 38.31
N PRO A 99 -10.86 -5.36 39.55
CA PRO A 99 -10.13 -4.55 40.51
C PRO A 99 -8.83 -3.97 39.94
N GLU A 100 -8.53 -2.71 40.32
CA GLU A 100 -7.32 -2.02 39.83
C GLU A 100 -6.03 -2.70 40.33
N THR A 101 -5.09 -2.86 39.41
CA THR A 101 -3.72 -3.31 39.69
C THR A 101 -2.78 -2.13 39.97
N ALA A 102 -3.14 -0.93 39.51
CA ALA A 102 -2.31 0.26 39.66
C ALA A 102 -2.15 0.67 41.12
N GLY A 103 -0.89 0.87 41.55
CA GLY A 103 -0.57 1.26 42.94
C GLY A 103 -0.59 0.14 43.96
N SER A 104 -0.91 -1.10 43.60
CA SER A 104 -0.81 -2.25 44.49
C SER A 104 0.64 -2.67 44.71
N ASP A 105 0.97 -3.13 45.93
CA ASP A 105 2.32 -3.69 46.21
C ASP A 105 2.50 -5.00 45.41
N PRO A 106 3.57 -5.11 44.59
CA PRO A 106 3.87 -6.35 43.89
C PRO A 106 3.91 -7.60 44.79
N ARG A 107 4.16 -7.44 46.06
CA ARG A 107 4.20 -8.55 47.02
C ARG A 107 2.84 -9.14 47.33
N THR A 108 1.78 -8.36 47.24
CA THR A 108 0.43 -8.76 47.67
C THR A 108 -0.63 -8.62 46.59
N VAL A 109 -0.24 -8.13 45.41
CA VAL A 109 -1.19 -7.74 44.35
C VAL A 109 -2.21 -8.85 44.00
N ARG A 110 -1.79 -10.10 43.82
CA ARG A 110 -2.69 -11.22 43.49
C ARG A 110 -3.67 -11.52 44.60
N HIS A 111 -3.21 -11.52 45.85
CA HIS A 111 -4.07 -11.72 47.01
C HIS A 111 -5.05 -10.56 47.22
N GLU A 112 -4.59 -9.34 47.05
CA GLU A 112 -5.45 -8.15 47.17
C GLU A 112 -6.52 -8.08 46.05
N LEU A 113 -6.18 -8.42 44.79
CA LEU A 113 -7.10 -8.50 43.69
C LEU A 113 -8.22 -9.53 43.97
N TYR A 114 -7.81 -10.74 44.45
CA TYR A 114 -8.74 -11.77 44.84
C TYR A 114 -9.67 -11.30 45.94
N ARG A 115 -9.13 -10.70 46.99
CA ARG A 115 -9.91 -10.17 48.14
C ARG A 115 -10.87 -9.05 47.68
N LYS A 116 -10.39 -8.03 46.97
CA LYS A 116 -11.20 -6.91 46.46
C LYS A 116 -12.35 -7.40 45.57
N PHE A 117 -12.11 -8.39 44.73
CA PHE A 117 -13.14 -8.93 43.83
C PHE A 117 -14.27 -9.62 44.62
N HIS A 118 -13.96 -10.29 45.71
CA HIS A 118 -14.95 -10.95 46.55
C HIS A 118 -15.66 -10.01 47.55
N GLU A 119 -14.98 -8.98 48.00
CA GLU A 119 -15.53 -7.99 48.94
C GLU A 119 -16.46 -6.95 48.23
N ASP A 120 -16.20 -6.64 46.96
CA ASP A 120 -16.95 -5.64 46.21
C ASP A 120 -17.87 -6.33 45.17
N THR A 121 -19.14 -6.40 45.54
CA THR A 121 -20.20 -7.03 44.73
C THR A 121 -20.42 -6.37 43.37
N ARG A 122 -19.95 -5.13 43.17
CA ARG A 122 -20.10 -4.40 41.91
C ARG A 122 -19.41 -5.10 40.73
N TYR A 123 -18.27 -5.70 40.95
CA TYR A 123 -17.54 -6.44 39.89
C TYR A 123 -18.36 -7.61 39.39
N LEU A 124 -18.91 -8.44 40.29
CA LEU A 124 -19.75 -9.59 39.96
C LEU A 124 -21.07 -9.18 39.32
N ALA A 125 -21.71 -8.11 39.85
CA ALA A 125 -22.92 -7.58 39.27
C ALA A 125 -22.74 -7.04 37.85
N GLU A 126 -21.69 -6.26 37.59
CA GLU A 126 -21.39 -5.74 36.27
C GLU A 126 -21.04 -6.89 35.29
N MET A 127 -20.23 -7.86 35.70
CA MET A 127 -19.91 -9.02 34.91
C MET A 127 -21.17 -9.80 34.51
N ASN A 128 -22.05 -10.07 35.45
CA ASN A 128 -23.35 -10.72 35.18
C ASN A 128 -24.18 -9.93 34.15
N LYS A 129 -24.26 -8.60 34.31
CA LYS A 129 -24.97 -7.72 33.40
C LYS A 129 -24.37 -7.76 31.97
N VAL A 130 -23.04 -7.67 31.86
CA VAL A 130 -22.36 -7.67 30.58
C VAL A 130 -22.51 -9.02 29.88
N ILE A 131 -22.34 -10.15 30.60
CA ILE A 131 -22.50 -11.49 30.00
C ILE A 131 -23.97 -11.72 29.57
N ARG A 132 -24.95 -11.27 30.34
CA ARG A 132 -26.38 -11.34 29.95
C ARG A 132 -26.63 -10.50 28.69
N ARG A 133 -26.06 -9.30 28.60
CA ARG A 133 -26.17 -8.46 27.42
C ARG A 133 -25.58 -9.17 26.20
N LEU A 134 -24.40 -9.79 26.35
CA LEU A 134 -23.78 -10.61 25.31
C LEU A 134 -24.65 -11.78 24.89
N SER A 135 -25.16 -12.56 25.84
CA SER A 135 -26.04 -13.71 25.59
C SER A 135 -27.29 -13.30 24.79
N ASN A 136 -27.87 -12.15 25.11
CA ASN A 136 -29.02 -11.61 24.38
C ASN A 136 -28.63 -11.17 22.97
N SER A 137 -27.47 -10.48 22.81
CA SER A 137 -26.98 -10.05 21.51
C SER A 137 -26.67 -11.23 20.58
N ILE A 138 -26.21 -12.36 21.12
CA ILE A 138 -25.97 -13.58 20.32
C ILE A 138 -27.29 -14.06 19.69
N ALA A 139 -28.43 -13.93 20.39
CA ALA A 139 -29.73 -14.31 19.84
C ALA A 139 -30.11 -13.48 18.59
N ASP A 140 -29.68 -12.22 18.50
CA ASP A 140 -29.96 -11.36 17.36
C ASP A 140 -29.22 -11.81 16.08
N TYR A 141 -28.12 -12.53 16.24
CA TYR A 141 -27.34 -13.13 15.16
C TYR A 141 -27.80 -14.54 14.77
N GLY A 142 -28.97 -14.97 15.21
CA GLY A 142 -29.48 -16.34 15.06
C GLY A 142 -29.51 -16.92 13.67
N ARG A 143 -29.52 -16.07 12.63
CA ARG A 143 -29.46 -16.51 11.23
C ARG A 143 -28.07 -16.92 10.76
N LEU A 144 -27.02 -16.62 11.51
CA LEU A 144 -25.64 -16.93 11.18
C LEU A 144 -25.21 -18.32 11.63
N TYR A 145 -25.95 -18.94 12.56
CA TYR A 145 -25.59 -20.21 13.16
C TYR A 145 -26.55 -21.31 12.79
N SER A 146 -26.06 -22.55 12.72
CA SER A 146 -26.91 -23.73 12.43
C SER A 146 -27.68 -24.22 13.67
N SER A 147 -27.18 -23.94 14.87
CA SER A 147 -27.81 -24.35 16.14
C SER A 147 -27.39 -23.46 17.30
N PHE A 148 -28.27 -23.36 18.29
CA PHE A 148 -28.06 -22.67 19.57
C PHE A 148 -27.99 -23.63 20.78
N ASP A 149 -27.84 -24.92 20.53
CA ASP A 149 -27.75 -25.88 21.65
C ASP A 149 -26.45 -25.75 22.43
N VAL A 150 -25.38 -25.35 21.76
CA VAL A 150 -24.03 -25.23 22.34
C VAL A 150 -23.47 -23.84 22.09
N ILE A 151 -22.70 -23.33 23.05
CA ILE A 151 -21.83 -22.19 22.86
C ILE A 151 -20.39 -22.58 23.17
N HIS A 152 -19.45 -22.10 22.33
CA HIS A 152 -18.02 -22.22 22.57
C HIS A 152 -17.51 -20.97 23.29
N LEU A 153 -17.03 -21.14 24.51
CA LEU A 153 -16.39 -20.13 25.32
C LEU A 153 -14.87 -20.34 25.27
N SER A 154 -14.17 -19.49 24.54
CA SER A 154 -12.70 -19.48 24.43
C SER A 154 -12.14 -18.42 25.37
N ILE A 155 -11.47 -18.84 26.44
CA ILE A 155 -10.87 -17.93 27.41
C ILE A 155 -9.38 -17.77 27.07
N ILE A 156 -8.92 -16.52 27.01
CA ILE A 156 -7.54 -16.19 26.64
C ILE A 156 -6.94 -15.33 27.76
N THR A 157 -5.80 -15.74 28.29
CA THR A 157 -5.06 -14.97 29.29
C THR A 157 -3.57 -15.12 29.13
N ARG A 158 -2.79 -14.18 29.68
CA ARG A 158 -1.35 -14.33 29.82
C ARG A 158 -1.02 -14.96 31.17
N VAL A 159 -0.09 -15.94 31.18
CA VAL A 159 0.27 -16.62 32.43
C VAL A 159 0.86 -15.66 33.47
N ASP A 160 1.54 -14.62 33.03
CA ASP A 160 2.20 -13.62 33.87
C ASP A 160 1.31 -12.38 34.21
N ASP A 161 0.01 -12.46 33.97
CA ASP A 161 -0.94 -11.40 34.31
C ASP A 161 -1.49 -11.62 35.74
N PRO A 162 -1.37 -10.64 36.68
CA PRO A 162 -1.89 -10.80 38.03
C PRO A 162 -3.40 -11.06 38.11
N LEU A 163 -4.17 -10.54 37.16
CA LEU A 163 -5.62 -10.69 37.12
C LEU A 163 -6.10 -12.11 36.85
N ASN A 164 -5.22 -12.99 36.34
CA ASN A 164 -5.59 -14.37 36.08
C ASN A 164 -5.93 -15.19 37.35
N VAL A 165 -5.64 -14.64 38.56
CA VAL A 165 -6.09 -15.21 39.85
C VAL A 165 -7.61 -15.27 39.95
N LEU A 166 -8.35 -14.44 39.17
CA LEU A 166 -9.81 -14.38 39.14
C LEU A 166 -10.43 -15.30 38.08
N LEU A 167 -9.62 -16.07 37.39
CA LEU A 167 -10.08 -16.88 36.27
C LEU A 167 -11.15 -17.94 36.66
N PRO A 168 -11.08 -18.63 37.81
CA PRO A 168 -12.13 -19.59 38.22
C PRO A 168 -13.50 -18.95 38.36
N GLU A 169 -13.57 -17.82 39.08
CA GLU A 169 -14.80 -17.07 39.34
C GLU A 169 -15.41 -16.53 38.07
N ILE A 170 -14.58 -15.89 37.24
CA ILE A 170 -15.00 -15.35 35.93
C ILE A 170 -15.54 -16.48 35.04
N THR A 171 -14.84 -17.59 34.95
CA THR A 171 -15.22 -18.73 34.13
C THR A 171 -16.55 -19.33 34.59
N LEU A 172 -16.68 -19.55 35.90
CA LEU A 172 -17.85 -20.22 36.47
C LEU A 172 -19.11 -19.32 36.39
N LEU A 173 -18.96 -18.02 36.63
CA LEU A 173 -20.08 -17.07 36.43
C LEU A 173 -20.49 -16.99 34.95
N ALA A 174 -19.50 -16.92 34.01
CA ALA A 174 -19.80 -16.94 32.60
C ALA A 174 -20.55 -18.22 32.18
N ARG A 175 -20.11 -19.40 32.65
CA ARG A 175 -20.79 -20.67 32.39
C ARG A 175 -22.21 -20.70 33.01
N ALA A 176 -22.39 -20.19 34.23
CA ALA A 176 -23.70 -20.17 34.87
C ALA A 176 -24.69 -19.27 34.12
N VAL A 177 -24.26 -18.10 33.67
CA VAL A 177 -25.12 -17.18 32.91
C VAL A 177 -25.42 -17.71 31.52
N LEU A 178 -24.41 -18.15 30.76
CA LEU A 178 -24.58 -18.70 29.42
C LEU A 178 -25.42 -20.02 29.45
N GLY A 179 -25.25 -20.85 30.50
CA GLY A 179 -26.04 -22.06 30.69
C GLY A 179 -27.54 -21.85 30.88
N GLN A 180 -28.00 -20.60 31.10
CA GLN A 180 -29.41 -20.25 31.10
C GLN A 180 -30.02 -20.20 29.69
N SER A 181 -29.16 -19.87 28.68
CA SER A 181 -29.60 -19.72 27.29
C SER A 181 -29.19 -20.92 26.41
N PHE A 182 -28.11 -21.60 26.73
CA PHE A 182 -27.52 -22.68 25.96
C PHE A 182 -27.56 -24.02 26.76
N LYS A 183 -27.87 -25.14 26.09
CA LYS A 183 -27.87 -26.44 26.75
C LYS A 183 -26.49 -26.91 27.21
N SER A 184 -25.42 -26.46 26.52
CA SER A 184 -24.04 -26.81 26.83
C SER A 184 -23.11 -25.63 26.56
N VAL A 185 -22.19 -25.36 27.49
CA VAL A 185 -21.13 -24.37 27.37
C VAL A 185 -19.82 -25.12 27.32
N GLN A 186 -19.21 -25.22 26.14
CA GLN A 186 -17.86 -25.80 25.98
C GLN A 186 -16.83 -24.74 26.27
N THR A 187 -15.94 -25.01 27.20
CA THR A 187 -15.01 -24.01 27.72
C THR A 187 -13.57 -24.43 27.53
N ASP A 188 -12.81 -23.69 26.71
CA ASP A 188 -11.38 -23.92 26.52
C ASP A 188 -10.59 -22.74 27.06
N LEU A 189 -9.38 -23.02 27.54
CA LEU A 189 -8.43 -22.02 27.98
C LEU A 189 -7.21 -21.98 27.04
N TYR A 190 -6.85 -20.78 26.62
CA TYR A 190 -5.59 -20.48 25.93
C TYR A 190 -4.72 -19.64 26.85
N ALA A 191 -3.70 -20.25 27.43
CA ALA A 191 -2.77 -19.60 28.32
C ALA A 191 -1.49 -19.24 27.55
N LEU A 192 -1.25 -17.95 27.36
CA LEU A 192 -0.15 -17.40 26.57
C LEU A 192 1.09 -17.21 27.43
N ILE A 193 2.21 -17.79 27.01
CA ILE A 193 3.52 -17.73 27.68
C ILE A 193 4.43 -16.81 26.85
N ASN A 194 4.91 -15.73 27.46
CA ASN A 194 5.90 -14.85 26.84
C ASN A 194 7.27 -15.09 27.48
N GLU A 195 8.17 -15.72 26.74
CA GLU A 195 9.54 -15.98 27.16
C GLU A 195 10.51 -14.89 26.68
N ARG A 196 10.05 -13.93 25.88
CA ARG A 196 10.88 -12.86 25.30
C ARG A 196 11.16 -11.71 26.29
N GLU A 197 10.32 -11.51 27.28
CA GLU A 197 10.52 -10.44 28.25
C GLU A 197 11.85 -10.59 28.98
N GLN A 198 12.81 -9.75 28.62
CA GLN A 198 14.09 -9.59 29.30
C GLN A 198 14.07 -8.28 30.06
N GLY A 199 14.47 -8.28 31.30
CA GLY A 199 14.56 -7.09 32.14
C GLY A 199 14.49 -7.45 33.64
N ASP A 200 14.56 -6.44 34.47
CA ASP A 200 14.55 -6.58 35.95
C ASP A 200 13.28 -7.26 36.48
N ASN A 201 12.19 -7.19 35.75
CA ASN A 201 10.89 -7.79 36.10
C ASN A 201 10.72 -9.25 35.66
N PHE A 202 11.69 -9.86 34.95
CA PHE A 202 11.54 -11.22 34.44
C PHE A 202 11.31 -12.26 35.53
N GLY A 203 12.06 -12.18 36.64
CA GLY A 203 11.90 -13.09 37.78
C GLY A 203 10.51 -12.98 38.41
N TYR A 204 9.99 -11.78 38.58
CA TYR A 204 8.64 -11.55 39.11
C TYR A 204 7.57 -12.09 38.16
N SER A 205 7.61 -11.71 36.87
CA SER A 205 6.69 -12.20 35.86
C SER A 205 6.68 -13.74 35.79
N SER A 206 7.86 -14.37 35.82
CA SER A 206 7.97 -15.82 35.86
C SER A 206 7.35 -16.41 37.12
N SER A 207 7.49 -15.76 38.28
CA SER A 207 6.91 -16.21 39.57
C SER A 207 5.39 -16.13 39.54
N VAL A 208 4.81 -15.05 38.98
CA VAL A 208 3.38 -14.91 38.76
C VAL A 208 2.87 -15.98 37.79
N GLY A 209 3.63 -16.23 36.68
CA GLY A 209 3.29 -17.27 35.71
C GLY A 209 3.27 -18.67 36.33
N LEU A 210 4.23 -18.98 37.18
CA LEU A 210 4.26 -20.26 37.90
C LEU A 210 3.14 -20.40 38.92
N ALA A 211 2.83 -19.33 39.64
CA ALA A 211 1.71 -19.33 40.58
C ALA A 211 0.41 -19.66 39.85
N PHE A 212 0.16 -18.99 38.72
CA PHE A 212 -1.00 -19.27 37.88
C PHE A 212 -1.00 -20.72 37.34
N LEU A 213 0.10 -21.20 36.80
CA LEU A 213 0.16 -22.57 36.29
C LEU A 213 -0.10 -23.61 37.38
N ARG A 214 0.38 -23.39 38.60
CA ARG A 214 0.09 -24.24 39.77
C ARG A 214 -1.39 -24.22 40.16
N GLU A 215 -2.03 -23.05 40.16
CA GLU A 215 -3.46 -22.88 40.31
C GLU A 215 -4.25 -23.60 39.19
N LEU A 216 -3.79 -23.48 37.96
CA LEU A 216 -4.36 -24.13 36.81
C LEU A 216 -4.31 -25.66 36.92
N ASP A 217 -3.23 -26.21 37.41
CA ASP A 217 -3.10 -27.64 37.66
C ASP A 217 -4.14 -28.14 38.68
N ARG A 218 -4.44 -27.33 39.72
CA ARG A 218 -5.54 -27.61 40.67
C ARG A 218 -6.90 -27.54 39.99
N MET A 219 -7.15 -26.52 39.11
CA MET A 219 -8.40 -26.39 38.39
C MET A 219 -8.64 -27.52 37.37
N GLN A 220 -7.59 -28.16 36.89
CA GLN A 220 -7.66 -29.29 35.94
C GLN A 220 -7.65 -30.65 36.61
N ALA A 221 -7.56 -30.69 37.93
CA ALA A 221 -7.65 -31.92 38.67
C ALA A 221 -9.06 -32.56 38.55
N THR A 222 -9.14 -33.90 38.48
CA THR A 222 -10.39 -34.63 38.32
C THR A 222 -11.32 -34.52 39.52
N ASP A 223 -10.80 -34.15 40.65
CA ASP A 223 -11.49 -33.93 41.91
C ASP A 223 -11.75 -32.46 42.24
N TYR A 224 -11.41 -31.54 41.30
CA TYR A 224 -11.64 -30.12 41.52
C TYR A 224 -13.11 -29.82 41.70
N LYS A 225 -13.41 -29.11 42.75
CA LYS A 225 -14.75 -28.69 43.15
C LYS A 225 -14.74 -27.21 43.48
N PHE A 226 -15.78 -26.53 43.10
CA PHE A 226 -16.04 -25.15 43.49
C PHE A 226 -17.50 -25.06 43.93
N ASN A 227 -17.74 -24.52 45.10
CA ASN A 227 -19.07 -24.35 45.61
C ASN A 227 -19.11 -23.07 46.48
N ALA A 228 -19.37 -21.96 45.82
CA ALA A 228 -19.52 -20.69 46.49
C ALA A 228 -20.66 -19.91 45.87
N PRO A 229 -21.49 -19.24 46.66
CA PRO A 229 -22.42 -18.23 46.10
C PRO A 229 -21.61 -17.01 45.67
N LEU A 230 -21.66 -16.69 44.39
CA LEU A 230 -21.07 -15.43 43.92
C LEU A 230 -22.14 -14.33 44.12
N LEU A 231 -21.88 -13.38 45.03
CA LEU A 231 -22.76 -12.26 45.29
C LEU A 231 -22.84 -11.31 44.13
N VAL A 232 -24.03 -11.02 43.63
CA VAL A 232 -24.27 -10.19 42.42
C VAL A 232 -25.00 -8.89 42.71
N THR A 233 -25.53 -8.72 43.95
CA THR A 233 -26.17 -7.48 44.36
C THR A 233 -25.83 -7.16 45.82
N GLU A 234 -25.91 -5.87 46.17
CA GLU A 234 -25.72 -5.41 47.56
C GLU A 234 -26.76 -5.97 48.54
N ASP A 235 -27.94 -6.32 48.04
CA ASP A 235 -29.03 -6.93 48.82
C ASP A 235 -28.80 -8.44 49.12
N GLY A 236 -27.66 -8.99 48.79
CA GLY A 236 -27.27 -10.37 49.07
C GLY A 236 -27.81 -11.40 48.05
N LEU A 237 -28.33 -10.95 46.91
CA LEU A 237 -28.67 -11.85 45.81
C LEU A 237 -27.39 -12.50 45.29
N SER A 238 -27.35 -13.83 45.32
CA SER A 238 -26.21 -14.59 44.82
C SER A 238 -26.65 -15.53 43.70
N ILE A 239 -25.75 -15.73 42.73
CA ILE A 239 -25.84 -16.83 41.80
C ILE A 239 -25.16 -18.02 42.46
N PRO A 240 -25.90 -19.10 42.77
CA PRO A 240 -25.28 -20.30 43.30
C PRO A 240 -24.45 -20.94 42.17
N VAL A 241 -23.16 -20.78 42.25
CA VAL A 241 -22.26 -21.37 41.29
C VAL A 241 -21.60 -22.59 41.91
N GLY A 242 -21.99 -23.76 41.44
CA GLY A 242 -21.40 -25.04 41.81
C GLY A 242 -20.69 -25.70 40.66
N HIS A 243 -19.48 -26.17 40.87
CA HIS A 243 -18.75 -27.02 39.95
C HIS A 243 -18.48 -28.35 40.65
N GLY A 244 -19.03 -29.45 40.07
CA GLY A 244 -18.83 -30.81 40.58
C GLY A 244 -17.41 -31.31 40.34
N PRO A 245 -17.06 -32.50 40.89
CA PRO A 245 -15.69 -33.02 40.79
C PRO A 245 -15.33 -33.35 39.35
N SER A 246 -14.68 -32.38 38.69
CA SER A 246 -14.17 -32.51 37.32
C SER A 246 -13.22 -31.34 36.97
N ALA A 247 -12.42 -31.49 35.91
CA ALA A 247 -11.62 -30.42 35.39
C ALA A 247 -12.49 -29.19 34.98
N LEU A 248 -12.01 -27.99 35.30
CA LEU A 248 -12.74 -26.74 35.04
C LEU A 248 -12.86 -26.45 33.52
N PHE A 249 -11.81 -26.71 32.77
CA PHE A 249 -11.76 -26.47 31.33
C PHE A 249 -11.85 -27.78 30.54
N ASP A 250 -12.51 -27.77 29.39
CA ASP A 250 -12.57 -28.91 28.49
C ASP A 250 -11.20 -29.24 27.91
N LEU A 251 -10.49 -28.24 27.42
CA LEU A 251 -9.10 -28.30 26.98
C LEU A 251 -8.34 -27.04 27.42
N VAL A 252 -7.07 -27.23 27.71
CA VAL A 252 -6.14 -26.13 28.02
C VAL A 252 -4.99 -26.15 27.03
N TYR A 253 -4.82 -25.07 26.31
CA TYR A 253 -3.72 -24.86 25.39
C TYR A 253 -2.67 -23.93 26.02
N LEU A 254 -1.44 -24.40 26.15
CA LEU A 254 -0.29 -23.61 26.57
C LEU A 254 0.48 -23.21 25.30
N LEU A 255 0.54 -21.91 25.02
CA LEU A 255 1.11 -21.37 23.79
C LEU A 255 2.20 -20.36 24.12
N SER A 256 3.46 -20.69 23.76
CA SER A 256 4.62 -19.83 23.97
C SER A 256 4.98 -19.06 22.69
N ASP A 257 5.73 -17.96 22.83
CA ASP A 257 6.42 -17.29 21.72
C ASP A 257 7.71 -17.99 21.29
N LYS A 258 8.05 -19.13 21.96
CA LYS A 258 9.11 -20.06 21.56
C LYS A 258 8.55 -21.41 21.18
N ASN A 259 9.06 -21.94 20.08
CA ASN A 259 8.66 -23.28 19.64
C ASN A 259 9.44 -24.40 20.36
N GLU A 260 9.08 -25.66 20.10
CA GLU A 260 9.69 -26.87 20.68
C GLU A 260 11.20 -26.97 20.41
N ARG A 261 11.71 -26.31 19.35
CA ARG A 261 13.16 -26.26 19.05
C ARG A 261 13.88 -25.15 19.82
N GLY A 262 13.18 -24.36 20.64
CA GLY A 262 13.70 -23.23 21.39
C GLY A 262 13.92 -21.96 20.59
N MET A 263 13.49 -21.96 19.34
CA MET A 263 13.54 -20.76 18.49
C MET A 263 12.36 -19.84 18.78
N MET A 264 12.62 -18.54 18.78
CA MET A 264 11.56 -17.54 18.84
C MET A 264 10.76 -17.57 17.54
N SER A 265 9.45 -17.48 17.63
CA SER A 265 8.61 -17.27 16.46
C SER A 265 9.01 -15.97 15.75
N ALA A 266 9.07 -16.00 14.41
CA ALA A 266 9.40 -14.85 13.60
C ALA A 266 8.41 -13.70 13.82
N HIS A 267 7.14 -14.01 14.06
CA HIS A 267 6.05 -13.05 14.29
C HIS A 267 5.69 -12.90 15.78
N GLY A 268 6.51 -13.48 16.71
CA GLY A 268 6.28 -13.39 18.15
C GLY A 268 5.00 -14.10 18.57
N MET A 269 4.09 -13.37 19.24
CA MET A 269 2.80 -13.90 19.68
C MET A 269 1.73 -14.00 18.57
N ASP A 270 1.92 -13.37 17.42
CA ASP A 270 0.91 -13.31 16.35
C ASP A 270 0.57 -14.71 15.81
N ASP A 271 1.55 -15.61 15.73
CA ASP A 271 1.30 -17.00 15.34
C ASP A 271 0.35 -17.71 16.33
N ASN A 272 0.42 -17.39 17.61
CA ASN A 272 -0.49 -17.93 18.63
C ASN A 272 -1.92 -17.38 18.46
N TYR A 273 -2.08 -16.16 18.00
CA TYR A 273 -3.42 -15.58 17.71
C TYR A 273 -4.07 -16.27 16.50
N GLU A 274 -3.29 -16.60 15.48
CA GLU A 274 -3.75 -17.44 14.36
C GLU A 274 -4.14 -18.83 14.83
N ILE A 275 -3.35 -19.45 15.69
CA ILE A 275 -3.64 -20.77 16.29
C ILE A 275 -5.01 -20.77 16.98
N ILE A 276 -5.31 -19.77 17.80
CA ILE A 276 -6.58 -19.68 18.54
C ILE A 276 -7.78 -19.69 17.59
N SER A 277 -7.74 -18.88 16.53
CA SER A 277 -8.84 -18.81 15.55
C SER A 277 -8.99 -20.11 14.77
N HIS A 278 -7.88 -20.77 14.39
CA HIS A 278 -7.87 -22.03 13.66
C HIS A 278 -8.39 -23.20 14.51
N ILE A 279 -7.99 -23.30 15.78
CA ILE A 279 -8.52 -24.32 16.70
C ILE A 279 -10.03 -24.10 16.91
N SER A 280 -10.45 -22.86 17.11
CA SER A 280 -11.85 -22.53 17.30
C SER A 280 -12.69 -22.91 16.07
N LEU A 281 -12.22 -22.63 14.85
CA LEU A 281 -12.85 -23.07 13.62
C LEU A 281 -12.87 -24.61 13.51
N LEU A 282 -11.73 -25.25 13.73
CA LEU A 282 -11.59 -26.71 13.62
C LEU A 282 -12.58 -27.46 14.52
N LYS A 283 -12.79 -26.94 15.74
CA LYS A 283 -13.71 -27.52 16.74
C LYS A 283 -15.19 -27.27 16.41
N ASN A 284 -15.49 -26.15 15.80
CA ASN A 284 -16.86 -25.61 15.67
C ASN A 284 -17.38 -25.52 14.23
N ARG A 285 -16.64 -26.02 13.23
CA ARG A 285 -17.07 -25.88 11.84
C ARG A 285 -18.26 -26.80 11.48
N VAL A 286 -19.07 -26.33 10.56
CA VAL A 286 -20.10 -27.17 9.89
C VAL A 286 -19.39 -28.26 9.08
N ARG A 287 -19.73 -29.52 9.30
CA ARG A 287 -19.17 -30.67 8.56
C ARG A 287 -20.09 -31.07 7.40
N PRO A 288 -19.66 -30.90 6.15
CA PRO A 288 -20.42 -31.40 5.03
C PRO A 288 -20.34 -32.94 4.97
N ALA A 289 -21.39 -33.57 4.46
CA ALA A 289 -21.45 -35.03 4.30
C ALA A 289 -20.34 -35.57 3.37
N SER A 290 -19.82 -34.76 2.46
CA SER A 290 -18.71 -35.09 1.57
C SER A 290 -17.36 -35.33 2.30
N ASP A 291 -17.15 -34.74 3.47
CA ASP A 291 -15.91 -34.93 4.24
C ASP A 291 -15.82 -36.35 4.82
N GLN A 292 -16.96 -37.05 4.94
CA GLN A 292 -16.99 -38.46 5.39
C GLN A 292 -16.54 -39.45 4.30
N ALA A 293 -16.63 -39.04 3.02
CA ALA A 293 -16.26 -39.87 1.88
C ALA A 293 -14.76 -39.91 1.57
N THR A 294 -13.97 -38.97 2.07
CA THR A 294 -12.54 -38.89 1.78
C THR A 294 -11.66 -39.79 2.65
N GLY A 295 -12.22 -40.50 3.62
CA GLY A 295 -11.45 -41.38 4.52
C GLY A 295 -10.51 -40.65 5.50
N HIS A 296 -10.31 -39.36 5.36
CA HIS A 296 -9.51 -38.53 6.28
C HIS A 296 -10.44 -37.95 7.34
N GLY A 297 -10.32 -38.45 8.58
CA GLY A 297 -11.22 -38.08 9.69
C GLY A 297 -11.12 -36.61 10.04
N GLY A 298 -12.25 -35.90 10.05
CA GLY A 298 -12.31 -34.54 10.60
C GLY A 298 -11.95 -34.54 12.09
N TYR A 299 -11.59 -33.37 12.65
CA TYR A 299 -11.29 -33.19 14.06
C TYR A 299 -12.45 -33.67 14.93
N ASN A 300 -12.16 -34.38 16.02
CA ASN A 300 -13.14 -34.79 17.02
C ASN A 300 -12.60 -34.44 18.42
N ASN A 301 -13.29 -33.51 19.07
CA ASN A 301 -12.93 -33.04 20.41
C ASN A 301 -12.83 -34.16 21.45
N MET A 302 -13.76 -35.11 21.43
CA MET A 302 -13.77 -36.24 22.36
C MET A 302 -12.58 -37.18 22.11
N THR A 303 -12.25 -37.45 20.85
CA THR A 303 -11.11 -38.29 20.48
C THR A 303 -9.80 -37.65 20.88
N PHE A 304 -9.62 -36.34 20.61
CA PHE A 304 -8.44 -35.60 21.01
C PHE A 304 -8.31 -35.54 22.54
N LYS A 305 -9.39 -35.19 23.24
CA LYS A 305 -9.45 -35.18 24.73
C LYS A 305 -9.12 -36.54 25.33
N SER A 306 -9.58 -37.62 24.70
CA SER A 306 -9.27 -38.99 25.10
C SER A 306 -7.81 -39.37 24.83
N GLY A 307 -7.27 -38.94 23.68
CA GLY A 307 -5.90 -39.20 23.26
C GLY A 307 -4.84 -38.51 24.14
N ILE A 308 -5.15 -37.35 24.71
CA ILE A 308 -4.23 -36.63 25.62
C ILE A 308 -4.35 -37.00 27.09
N ARG A 309 -5.25 -37.91 27.45
CA ARG A 309 -5.31 -38.50 28.78
C ARG A 309 -4.20 -39.51 28.93
N GLY A 310 -3.28 -39.26 29.85
CA GLY A 310 -2.25 -40.23 30.17
C GLY A 310 -2.83 -41.51 30.79
N SER A 311 -1.97 -42.55 30.90
CA SER A 311 -2.28 -43.85 31.57
C SER A 311 -2.75 -43.69 33.03
N THR A 312 -2.39 -42.56 33.68
CA THR A 312 -2.82 -42.21 35.03
C THR A 312 -4.23 -41.65 35.14
N GLY A 313 -4.93 -41.41 33.99
CA GLY A 313 -6.22 -40.76 33.96
C GLY A 313 -6.19 -39.24 34.18
N ARG A 314 -5.03 -38.65 34.46
CA ARG A 314 -4.84 -37.20 34.58
C ARG A 314 -4.98 -36.56 33.20
N GLN A 315 -5.72 -35.44 33.10
CA GLN A 315 -5.87 -34.70 31.86
C GLN A 315 -4.54 -34.01 31.52
N GLY A 316 -4.00 -34.28 30.32
CA GLY A 316 -2.82 -33.59 29.82
C GLY A 316 -3.16 -32.22 29.26
N TYR A 317 -2.14 -31.36 29.18
CA TYR A 317 -2.20 -30.09 28.48
C TYR A 317 -1.99 -30.28 26.99
N ALA A 318 -2.44 -29.29 26.20
CA ALA A 318 -2.25 -29.25 24.75
C ALA A 318 -1.45 -28.02 24.34
N SER A 319 -0.86 -28.08 23.16
CA SER A 319 -0.26 -26.94 22.47
C SER A 319 -0.44 -27.12 20.98
N ALA A 320 -0.05 -26.10 20.19
CA ALA A 320 -0.18 -26.16 18.75
C ALA A 320 0.96 -25.40 18.08
N GLY A 321 1.18 -25.71 16.80
CA GLY A 321 2.03 -24.94 15.90
C GLY A 321 1.27 -24.63 14.64
N PHE A 322 1.56 -23.49 14.04
CA PHE A 322 0.87 -23.00 12.84
C PHE A 322 1.89 -22.52 11.81
N SER A 323 1.62 -22.81 10.56
CA SER A 323 2.34 -22.27 9.42
C SER A 323 1.40 -22.05 8.25
N GLY A 324 1.64 -21.02 7.48
CA GLY A 324 0.87 -20.73 6.29
C GLY A 324 1.74 -20.22 5.16
N VAL A 325 1.46 -20.69 3.96
CA VAL A 325 2.04 -20.17 2.72
C VAL A 325 0.91 -19.51 1.96
N ARG A 326 0.87 -18.19 1.99
CA ARG A 326 -0.21 -17.40 1.38
C ARG A 326 0.31 -16.63 0.16
N ARG A 327 -0.59 -16.39 -0.79
CA ARG A 327 -0.33 -15.52 -1.94
C ARG A 327 -0.01 -14.12 -1.43
N PRO A 328 1.09 -13.49 -1.88
CA PRO A 328 1.49 -12.18 -1.40
C PRO A 328 0.69 -11.07 -2.12
N ASN A 329 -0.62 -11.01 -1.90
CA ASN A 329 -1.53 -10.13 -2.65
C ASN A 329 -1.16 -8.65 -2.57
N VAL A 330 -0.71 -8.17 -1.40
CA VAL A 330 -0.22 -6.78 -1.24
C VAL A 330 0.96 -6.52 -2.18
N GLN A 331 1.95 -7.41 -2.19
CA GLN A 331 3.16 -7.29 -2.99
C GLN A 331 2.86 -7.42 -4.48
N ILE A 332 1.91 -8.28 -4.85
CA ILE A 332 1.41 -8.41 -6.23
C ILE A 332 0.82 -7.10 -6.72
N ALA A 333 -0.10 -6.52 -5.96
CA ALA A 333 -0.72 -5.25 -6.33
C ALA A 333 0.31 -4.12 -6.47
N LEU A 334 1.26 -4.03 -5.54
CA LEU A 334 2.34 -3.05 -5.58
C LEU A 334 3.29 -3.27 -6.77
N ALA A 335 3.66 -4.52 -7.07
CA ALA A 335 4.50 -4.84 -8.22
C ALA A 335 3.81 -4.48 -9.55
N VAL A 336 2.52 -4.80 -9.68
CA VAL A 336 1.72 -4.43 -10.87
C VAL A 336 1.65 -2.92 -11.02
N LEU A 337 1.39 -2.18 -9.93
CA LEU A 337 1.36 -0.71 -9.94
C LEU A 337 2.70 -0.12 -10.41
N TYR A 338 3.81 -0.62 -9.89
CA TYR A 338 5.14 -0.18 -10.25
C TYR A 338 5.48 -0.49 -11.72
N HIS A 339 5.20 -1.70 -12.20
CA HIS A 339 5.49 -2.09 -13.57
C HIS A 339 4.59 -1.40 -14.59
N ALA A 340 3.32 -1.18 -14.26
CA ALA A 340 2.42 -0.37 -15.08
C ALA A 340 2.93 1.07 -15.19
N PHE A 341 3.38 1.67 -14.07
CA PHE A 341 3.99 2.99 -14.09
C PHE A 341 5.24 3.04 -14.98
N ARG A 342 6.16 2.10 -14.82
CA ARG A 342 7.38 2.01 -15.64
C ARG A 342 7.06 1.85 -17.12
N ARG A 343 6.09 1.03 -17.47
CA ARG A 343 5.67 0.85 -18.86
C ARG A 343 5.14 2.15 -19.46
N LEU A 344 4.29 2.87 -18.74
CA LEU A 344 3.81 4.19 -19.19
C LEU A 344 4.95 5.20 -19.38
N VAL A 345 5.91 5.24 -18.45
CA VAL A 345 7.09 6.10 -18.58
C VAL A 345 7.94 5.71 -19.80
N SER A 346 8.15 4.41 -20.06
CA SER A 346 8.85 3.93 -21.25
C SER A 346 8.15 4.35 -22.54
N ASP A 347 6.83 4.17 -22.60
CA ASP A 347 6.02 4.57 -23.74
C ASP A 347 6.08 6.09 -24.00
N MET A 348 6.13 6.91 -22.94
CA MET A 348 6.30 8.35 -23.06
C MET A 348 7.69 8.75 -23.53
N ARG A 349 8.74 8.01 -23.15
CA ARG A 349 10.12 8.26 -23.57
C ARG A 349 10.34 7.83 -25.01
N GLU A 350 9.88 6.64 -25.36
CA GLU A 350 10.02 6.08 -26.70
C GLU A 350 9.17 6.84 -27.72
N GLY A 351 7.92 7.11 -27.39
CA GLY A 351 6.98 7.95 -28.12
C GLY A 351 6.93 7.69 -29.62
N SER A 352 6.26 8.56 -30.40
CA SER A 352 6.30 8.55 -31.85
C SER A 352 7.63 9.13 -32.33
N SER A 353 8.21 8.53 -33.37
CA SER A 353 9.42 9.07 -34.00
C SER A 353 9.06 10.35 -34.77
N TRP A 354 9.52 11.49 -34.29
CA TRP A 354 9.39 12.78 -34.93
C TRP A 354 10.69 13.16 -35.60
N THR A 355 10.64 13.46 -36.91
CA THR A 355 11.78 14.01 -37.65
C THR A 355 12.03 15.44 -37.19
N ILE A 356 13.25 15.92 -37.36
CA ILE A 356 13.59 17.29 -36.97
C ILE A 356 12.72 18.35 -37.69
N ARG A 357 12.34 18.09 -38.93
CA ARG A 357 11.45 18.99 -39.70
C ARG A 357 10.04 19.01 -39.11
N GLU A 358 9.51 17.87 -38.70
CA GLU A 358 8.20 17.80 -38.06
C GLU A 358 8.19 18.49 -36.69
N ARG A 359 9.29 18.38 -35.94
CA ARG A 359 9.47 19.10 -34.65
C ARG A 359 9.46 20.61 -34.86
N GLN A 360 10.23 21.08 -35.88
CA GLN A 360 10.26 22.51 -36.24
C GLN A 360 8.90 23.00 -36.72
N ALA A 361 8.23 22.27 -37.63
CA ALA A 361 6.91 22.64 -38.13
C ALA A 361 5.85 22.70 -37.01
N LEU A 362 5.87 21.70 -36.09
CA LEU A 362 4.95 21.68 -34.94
C LEU A 362 5.09 22.94 -34.07
N LEU A 363 6.32 23.42 -33.86
CA LEU A 363 6.61 24.58 -33.03
C LEU A 363 6.61 25.90 -33.83
N GLY A 364 6.41 25.84 -35.19
CA GLY A 364 6.49 27.01 -36.06
C GLY A 364 7.91 27.62 -36.12
N LEU A 365 8.94 26.77 -36.03
CA LEU A 365 10.35 27.17 -35.98
C LEU A 365 11.12 26.80 -37.26
N ASP A 366 10.42 26.32 -38.28
CA ASP A 366 11.04 26.14 -39.58
C ASP A 366 11.28 27.52 -40.27
N PRO A 367 12.28 27.66 -41.19
CA PRO A 367 12.69 28.93 -41.75
C PRO A 367 11.58 29.66 -42.56
N GLU A 368 10.60 28.89 -43.08
CA GLU A 368 9.50 29.44 -43.85
C GLU A 368 8.48 30.08 -42.91
N SER A 369 8.04 29.34 -41.88
CA SER A 369 7.15 29.85 -40.84
C SER A 369 7.72 31.07 -40.11
N LEU A 370 9.02 31.06 -39.80
CA LEU A 370 9.69 32.22 -39.17
C LEU A 370 9.62 33.49 -40.03
N ARG A 371 9.89 33.36 -41.36
CA ARG A 371 9.79 34.48 -42.27
C ARG A 371 8.35 34.97 -42.44
N GLU A 372 7.37 34.10 -42.57
CA GLU A 372 5.97 34.45 -42.65
C GLU A 372 5.50 35.21 -41.42
N HIS A 373 5.85 34.75 -40.24
CA HIS A 373 5.55 35.44 -38.99
C HIS A 373 6.26 36.79 -38.92
N ALA A 374 7.54 36.88 -39.35
CA ALA A 374 8.26 38.14 -39.36
C ALA A 374 7.63 39.17 -40.30
N VAL A 375 7.17 38.76 -41.49
CA VAL A 375 6.43 39.64 -42.43
C VAL A 375 5.14 40.16 -41.79
N GLN A 376 4.41 39.35 -41.04
CA GLN A 376 3.18 39.80 -40.36
C GLN A 376 3.44 40.82 -39.25
N LEU A 377 4.67 40.87 -38.71
CA LEU A 377 5.07 41.84 -37.69
C LEU A 377 5.41 43.20 -38.28
N LEU A 378 5.65 43.30 -39.60
CA LEU A 378 5.97 44.54 -40.26
C LEU A 378 4.68 45.33 -40.57
N PRO A 379 4.73 46.69 -40.53
CA PRO A 379 3.72 47.53 -41.15
C PRO A 379 3.72 47.36 -42.67
N GLU A 380 2.59 47.66 -43.30
CA GLU A 380 2.47 47.55 -44.75
C GLU A 380 3.51 48.43 -45.47
N LYS A 381 4.22 47.85 -46.47
CA LYS A 381 5.28 48.54 -47.21
C LYS A 381 4.76 49.76 -47.96
N ASP A 382 3.47 49.79 -48.33
CA ASP A 382 2.83 50.92 -49.00
C ASP A 382 2.86 52.23 -48.20
N GLY A 383 3.01 52.12 -46.83
CA GLY A 383 3.21 53.26 -45.96
C GLY A 383 4.47 54.09 -46.30
N LEU A 384 5.49 53.47 -46.97
CA LEU A 384 6.68 54.18 -47.43
C LEU A 384 6.32 55.28 -48.49
N ASN A 385 5.24 55.08 -49.23
CA ASN A 385 4.76 56.06 -50.22
C ASN A 385 4.28 57.35 -49.56
N GLU A 386 3.77 57.26 -48.32
CA GLU A 386 3.37 58.42 -47.53
C GLU A 386 4.53 59.32 -47.16
N MET A 387 5.75 58.75 -47.07
CA MET A 387 6.96 59.54 -46.80
C MET A 387 7.24 60.60 -47.91
N THR A 388 6.78 60.33 -49.12
CA THR A 388 6.95 61.32 -50.21
C THR A 388 6.14 62.59 -49.98
N GLY A 389 5.18 62.60 -49.08
CA GLY A 389 4.39 63.72 -48.59
C GLY A 389 5.01 64.55 -47.47
N LEU A 390 6.17 64.13 -46.94
CA LEU A 390 6.85 64.86 -45.88
C LEU A 390 7.20 66.29 -46.34
N MET A 391 7.03 67.25 -45.46
CA MET A 391 7.40 68.64 -45.75
C MET A 391 8.93 68.84 -45.78
N SER A 392 9.45 69.31 -46.89
CA SER A 392 10.85 69.62 -47.02
C SER A 392 11.21 70.94 -46.30
N HIS A 393 12.35 70.93 -45.60
CA HIS A 393 12.84 72.09 -44.85
C HIS A 393 13.34 73.24 -45.69
N GLY A 394 13.42 73.16 -47.03
CA GLY A 394 13.83 74.10 -47.95
C GLY A 394 13.40 73.75 -49.37
N ARG A 395 13.69 74.58 -50.35
CA ARG A 395 13.48 74.29 -51.78
C ARG A 395 14.82 74.30 -52.50
N PRO A 396 15.79 73.37 -52.14
CA PRO A 396 17.07 73.34 -52.77
C PRO A 396 16.90 73.02 -54.25
N SER A 397 17.76 73.61 -55.06
CA SER A 397 17.87 73.35 -56.50
C SER A 397 18.59 71.98 -56.69
N TYR A 398 18.32 71.32 -57.83
CA TYR A 398 19.06 70.07 -58.13
C TYR A 398 20.57 70.29 -58.23
N ASN A 399 20.98 71.50 -58.67
CA ASN A 399 22.43 71.85 -58.72
C ASN A 399 23.06 71.88 -57.31
N GLU A 400 22.37 72.25 -56.29
CA GLU A 400 22.82 72.21 -54.89
C GLU A 400 22.86 70.77 -54.33
N LEU A 401 21.96 69.91 -54.74
CA LEU A 401 21.88 68.53 -54.28
C LEU A 401 22.84 67.59 -55.02
N LYS A 402 23.14 67.79 -56.29
CA LYS A 402 23.77 66.78 -57.17
C LYS A 402 25.16 66.30 -56.70
N GLN A 403 25.92 67.16 -56.02
CA GLN A 403 27.25 66.82 -55.51
C GLN A 403 27.27 66.27 -54.10
N LEU A 404 26.16 66.36 -53.39
CA LEU A 404 26.00 65.81 -52.03
C LEU A 404 25.86 64.28 -52.05
N SER A 405 26.29 63.66 -50.97
CA SER A 405 25.96 62.28 -50.69
C SER A 405 24.44 62.17 -50.45
N LEU A 406 23.84 60.98 -50.61
CA LEU A 406 22.43 60.76 -50.32
C LEU A 406 22.05 61.15 -48.88
N ARG A 407 22.96 60.92 -47.93
CA ARG A 407 22.76 61.27 -46.50
C ARG A 407 22.72 62.80 -46.28
N GLU A 408 23.61 63.51 -46.93
CA GLU A 408 23.66 64.98 -46.85
C GLU A 408 22.44 65.59 -47.54
N ALA A 409 22.04 65.10 -48.71
CA ALA A 409 20.86 65.51 -49.44
C ALA A 409 19.59 65.27 -48.68
N GLU A 410 19.44 64.09 -48.00
CA GLU A 410 18.30 63.76 -47.10
C GLU A 410 18.21 64.75 -45.94
N ARG A 411 19.35 64.96 -45.26
CA ARG A 411 19.43 65.96 -44.16
C ARG A 411 19.11 67.37 -44.62
N GLN A 412 19.58 67.79 -45.80
CA GLN A 412 19.25 69.11 -46.34
C GLN A 412 17.75 69.24 -46.70
N LEU A 413 17.10 68.18 -47.19
CA LEU A 413 15.69 68.16 -47.57
C LEU A 413 14.75 68.03 -46.40
N PHE A 414 15.04 67.17 -45.47
CA PHE A 414 14.07 66.75 -44.44
C PHE A 414 14.62 66.88 -42.99
N GLY A 415 15.91 67.28 -42.83
CA GLY A 415 16.51 67.21 -41.50
C GLY A 415 16.54 65.81 -40.94
N GLU A 416 15.92 65.63 -39.80
CA GLU A 416 15.69 64.31 -39.16
C GLU A 416 14.27 63.74 -39.40
N GLY A 417 13.45 64.45 -40.19
CA GLY A 417 12.02 64.15 -40.32
C GLY A 417 11.73 62.81 -41.02
N GLY A 418 12.56 62.44 -42.01
CA GLY A 418 12.43 61.12 -42.66
C GLY A 418 12.73 59.97 -41.73
N GLU A 419 13.86 60.08 -40.99
CA GLU A 419 14.29 59.10 -39.97
C GLU A 419 13.28 58.98 -38.83
N ALA A 420 12.79 60.11 -38.31
CA ALA A 420 11.80 60.15 -37.23
C ALA A 420 10.45 59.50 -37.66
N TYR A 421 10.01 59.78 -38.90
CA TYR A 421 8.82 59.16 -39.44
C TYR A 421 8.96 57.65 -39.54
N PHE A 422 10.04 57.16 -40.12
CA PHE A 422 10.28 55.73 -40.28
C PHE A 422 10.38 55.05 -38.90
N ARG A 423 11.11 55.64 -37.97
CA ARG A 423 11.25 55.10 -36.59
C ARG A 423 9.88 54.99 -35.90
N ASN A 424 9.07 56.02 -35.96
CA ASN A 424 7.77 56.06 -35.23
C ASN A 424 6.69 55.19 -35.89
N ASN A 425 6.63 55.07 -37.21
CA ASN A 425 5.57 54.39 -37.91
C ASN A 425 5.92 52.97 -38.34
N PHE A 426 7.21 52.64 -38.46
CA PHE A 426 7.65 51.30 -38.85
C PHE A 426 8.37 50.58 -37.72
N VAL A 427 9.47 51.13 -37.20
CA VAL A 427 10.26 50.46 -36.20
C VAL A 427 9.46 50.29 -34.88
N ALA A 428 8.85 51.35 -34.37
CA ALA A 428 8.10 51.30 -33.12
C ALA A 428 6.87 50.42 -33.24
N GLU A 429 6.18 50.41 -34.40
CA GLU A 429 5.05 49.54 -34.60
C GLU A 429 5.42 48.04 -34.70
N SER A 430 6.52 47.73 -35.43
CA SER A 430 7.04 46.38 -35.48
C SER A 430 7.47 45.87 -34.10
N ASN A 431 8.20 46.70 -33.34
CA ASN A 431 8.58 46.32 -31.96
C ASN A 431 7.36 46.09 -31.07
N ARG A 432 6.32 46.91 -31.15
CA ARG A 432 5.07 46.71 -30.38
C ARG A 432 4.41 45.38 -30.72
N ARG A 433 4.35 45.00 -32.01
CA ARG A 433 3.80 43.72 -32.43
C ARG A 433 4.63 42.53 -31.92
N VAL A 434 5.98 42.63 -32.00
CA VAL A 434 6.88 41.62 -31.43
C VAL A 434 6.66 41.50 -29.93
N GLU A 435 6.57 42.61 -29.20
CA GLU A 435 6.36 42.62 -27.74
C GLU A 435 5.00 42.02 -27.35
N GLY A 436 3.97 42.18 -28.19
CA GLY A 436 2.64 41.62 -27.96
C GLY A 436 2.54 40.11 -28.13
N MET A 437 3.53 39.46 -28.72
CA MET A 437 3.52 38.02 -28.93
C MET A 437 3.77 37.23 -27.63
N ASN A 438 3.04 36.15 -27.42
CA ASN A 438 3.25 35.21 -26.32
C ASN A 438 3.37 33.76 -26.84
N PRO A 439 4.55 33.39 -27.40
CA PRO A 439 4.76 32.06 -27.97
C PRO A 439 4.56 30.93 -26.96
N LEU A 440 5.03 31.12 -25.72
CA LEU A 440 4.90 30.11 -24.68
C LEU A 440 3.45 29.73 -24.38
N ARG A 441 2.55 30.71 -24.32
CA ARG A 441 1.11 30.45 -24.11
C ARG A 441 0.51 29.68 -25.28
N GLN A 442 0.89 30.04 -26.51
CA GLN A 442 0.42 29.34 -27.72
C GLN A 442 0.88 27.89 -27.72
N TRP A 443 2.17 27.65 -27.46
CA TRP A 443 2.73 26.31 -27.37
C TRP A 443 2.10 25.48 -26.24
N ARG A 444 1.92 26.03 -25.06
CA ARG A 444 1.25 25.30 -23.95
C ARG A 444 -0.15 24.81 -24.36
N THR A 445 -0.91 25.64 -25.04
CA THR A 445 -2.26 25.27 -25.48
C THR A 445 -2.22 24.17 -26.56
N MET A 446 -1.33 24.31 -27.53
CA MET A 446 -1.17 23.34 -28.61
C MET A 446 -0.63 22.01 -28.08
N LEU A 447 0.43 22.03 -27.27
CA LEU A 447 1.05 20.83 -26.72
C LEU A 447 0.14 20.09 -25.75
N ALA A 448 -0.70 20.79 -24.98
CA ALA A 448 -1.71 20.15 -24.12
C ALA A 448 -2.75 19.35 -24.94
N ALA A 449 -3.07 19.79 -26.14
CA ALA A 449 -3.93 19.02 -27.05
C ALA A 449 -3.18 17.87 -27.72
N GLN A 450 -1.89 18.07 -28.00
CA GLN A 450 -1.04 17.06 -28.66
C GLN A 450 -0.64 15.90 -27.73
N GLU A 451 -0.63 16.11 -26.39
CA GLU A 451 -0.28 15.07 -25.40
C GLU A 451 -1.21 13.84 -25.47
N THR A 452 -2.49 14.06 -25.81
CA THR A 452 -3.51 12.98 -25.90
C THR A 452 -3.89 12.62 -27.34
N SER A 453 -3.24 13.22 -28.35
CA SER A 453 -3.50 12.96 -29.77
C SER A 453 -2.61 11.85 -30.33
N THR A 454 -2.79 11.48 -31.58
CA THR A 454 -1.93 10.51 -32.28
C THR A 454 -1.36 11.16 -33.56
N PRO A 455 -0.04 11.34 -33.67
CA PRO A 455 1.01 10.98 -32.73
C PRO A 455 1.06 11.90 -31.51
N ALA A 456 1.22 11.34 -30.32
CA ALA A 456 1.36 12.09 -29.07
C ALA A 456 2.74 12.74 -28.94
N VAL A 457 2.80 13.85 -28.20
CA VAL A 457 4.06 14.48 -27.77
C VAL A 457 4.13 14.54 -26.26
N SER A 458 5.09 13.85 -25.68
CA SER A 458 5.29 13.82 -24.24
C SER A 458 6.25 14.92 -23.78
N PHE A 459 6.20 15.30 -22.51
CA PHE A 459 7.19 16.21 -21.91
C PHE A 459 8.62 15.62 -21.87
N TYR A 460 8.79 14.30 -21.95
CA TYR A 460 10.10 13.67 -22.14
C TYR A 460 10.70 14.04 -23.49
N GLN A 461 9.90 13.92 -24.55
CA GLN A 461 10.31 14.31 -25.90
C GLN A 461 10.55 15.82 -25.99
N LEU A 462 9.69 16.64 -25.38
CA LEU A 462 9.89 18.08 -25.34
C LEU A 462 11.19 18.46 -24.62
N ALA A 463 11.50 17.83 -23.50
CA ALA A 463 12.76 18.05 -22.79
C ALA A 463 13.99 17.69 -23.66
N GLU A 464 13.89 16.63 -24.47
CA GLU A 464 14.95 16.26 -25.42
C GLU A 464 15.08 17.26 -26.56
N TRP A 465 13.96 17.66 -27.18
CA TRP A 465 13.96 18.55 -28.35
C TRP A 465 14.44 19.97 -28.04
N THR A 466 14.17 20.43 -26.80
CA THR A 466 14.50 21.78 -26.34
C THR A 466 15.84 21.85 -25.59
N ALA A 467 16.51 20.69 -25.39
CA ALA A 467 17.81 20.65 -24.70
C ALA A 467 18.88 21.46 -25.45
N ASP A 468 19.71 22.18 -24.70
CA ASP A 468 20.86 22.90 -25.24
C ASP A 468 22.02 21.92 -25.50
N ARG A 469 21.99 21.30 -26.68
CA ARG A 469 23.02 20.36 -27.15
C ARG A 469 23.47 20.75 -28.52
N ASP A 470 24.78 20.71 -28.76
CA ASP A 470 25.40 20.98 -30.08
C ASP A 470 25.12 19.88 -31.14
N GLU A 471 24.09 19.09 -30.94
CA GLU A 471 23.70 18.00 -31.82
C GLU A 471 22.59 18.44 -32.80
N ALA A 472 22.67 17.95 -34.02
CA ALA A 472 21.75 18.23 -35.14
C ALA A 472 20.26 17.86 -34.86
N GLY A 473 19.94 17.46 -33.66
CA GLY A 473 18.59 17.07 -33.23
C GLY A 473 17.87 18.07 -32.31
N SER A 474 18.56 19.11 -31.82
CA SER A 474 17.96 20.14 -30.97
C SER A 474 17.34 21.27 -31.78
N VAL A 475 16.06 21.55 -31.52
CA VAL A 475 15.34 22.68 -32.15
C VAL A 475 15.94 24.02 -31.69
N LEU A 476 16.39 24.11 -30.45
CA LEU A 476 17.05 25.29 -29.90
C LEU A 476 18.37 25.58 -30.62
N HIS A 477 19.17 24.57 -30.87
CA HIS A 477 20.43 24.71 -31.61
C HIS A 477 20.19 25.26 -33.02
N LEU A 478 19.20 24.72 -33.73
CA LEU A 478 18.85 25.17 -35.09
C LEU A 478 18.33 26.62 -35.09
N LEU A 479 17.53 27.01 -34.11
CA LEU A 479 17.07 28.39 -33.96
C LEU A 479 18.25 29.34 -33.74
N ARG A 480 19.19 28.99 -32.86
CA ARG A 480 20.42 29.78 -32.63
C ARG A 480 21.30 29.89 -33.88
N GLN A 481 21.40 28.83 -34.66
CA GLN A 481 22.12 28.86 -35.93
C GLN A 481 21.43 29.80 -36.92
N HIS A 482 20.12 29.80 -37.03
CA HIS A 482 19.34 30.71 -37.86
C HIS A 482 19.55 32.18 -37.40
N MET A 483 19.49 32.42 -36.09
CA MET A 483 19.76 33.75 -35.52
C MET A 483 21.18 34.25 -35.83
N ALA A 484 22.18 33.37 -35.82
CA ALA A 484 23.54 33.74 -36.21
C ALA A 484 23.62 34.16 -37.70
N GLY A 485 22.90 33.42 -38.57
CA GLY A 485 22.75 33.78 -39.97
C GLY A 485 22.08 35.16 -40.19
N LEU A 486 21.00 35.43 -39.42
CA LEU A 486 20.30 36.73 -39.45
C LEU A 486 21.20 37.88 -39.01
N ARG A 487 21.98 37.70 -37.95
CA ARG A 487 22.95 38.70 -37.48
C ARG A 487 23.99 39.07 -38.55
N SER A 488 24.50 38.05 -39.27
CA SER A 488 25.41 38.28 -40.40
C SER A 488 24.73 39.01 -41.56
N ALA A 489 23.50 38.67 -41.89
CA ALA A 489 22.73 39.33 -42.95
C ALA A 489 22.41 40.78 -42.57
N ILE A 490 22.06 41.04 -41.31
CA ILE A 490 21.86 42.42 -40.80
C ILE A 490 23.12 43.26 -40.96
N LEU A 491 24.28 42.75 -40.57
CA LEU A 491 25.54 43.48 -40.72
C LEU A 491 25.84 43.79 -42.18
N SER A 492 25.70 42.82 -43.06
CA SER A 492 25.89 43.06 -44.51
C SER A 492 24.92 44.09 -45.07
N MET A 493 23.65 44.03 -44.66
CA MET A 493 22.66 45.00 -45.13
C MET A 493 22.90 46.39 -44.58
N GLN A 494 23.44 46.53 -43.37
CA GLN A 494 23.88 47.80 -42.77
C GLN A 494 25.06 48.40 -43.55
N GLU A 495 26.04 47.58 -43.91
CA GLU A 495 27.17 48.00 -44.75
C GLU A 495 26.69 48.48 -46.12
N GLU A 496 25.82 47.71 -46.80
CA GLU A 496 25.22 48.10 -48.08
C GLU A 496 24.43 49.42 -48.00
N LEU A 497 23.72 49.62 -46.87
CA LEU A 497 22.98 50.84 -46.63
C LEU A 497 23.93 52.06 -46.42
N GLU A 498 25.03 51.88 -45.70
CA GLU A 498 26.06 52.92 -45.52
C GLU A 498 26.73 53.27 -46.81
N ASP A 499 27.09 52.25 -47.64
CA ASP A 499 27.67 52.49 -48.99
C ASP A 499 26.72 53.27 -49.87
N LEU A 500 25.44 52.88 -49.89
CA LEU A 500 24.38 53.57 -50.64
C LEU A 500 24.30 55.05 -50.17
N TYR A 501 24.32 55.32 -48.88
CA TYR A 501 24.28 56.67 -48.31
C TYR A 501 25.48 57.52 -48.64
N ALA A 502 26.68 56.91 -48.86
CA ALA A 502 27.89 57.60 -49.27
C ALA A 502 27.91 57.99 -50.76
N GLU A 503 27.04 57.33 -51.56
CA GLU A 503 27.00 57.68 -52.99
C GLU A 503 26.45 59.11 -53.26
N SER A 504 26.93 59.77 -54.31
CA SER A 504 26.43 61.09 -54.68
C SER A 504 25.10 61.02 -55.40
N VAL A 505 24.22 62.02 -55.19
CA VAL A 505 22.91 62.16 -55.86
C VAL A 505 23.06 62.12 -57.38
N GLU A 506 24.17 62.64 -57.96
CA GLU A 506 24.37 62.62 -59.38
C GLU A 506 24.58 61.21 -59.97
N ARG A 507 25.05 60.23 -59.23
CA ARG A 507 25.21 58.83 -59.65
C ARG A 507 23.95 58.01 -59.62
N GLN A 508 22.87 58.54 -59.05
CA GLN A 508 21.66 57.76 -58.84
C GLN A 508 20.79 57.63 -60.10
N PRO A 509 20.14 56.53 -60.33
CA PRO A 509 19.35 56.20 -61.56
C PRO A 509 17.91 56.70 -61.48
N PHE A 510 17.64 57.98 -61.24
CA PHE A 510 16.30 58.59 -61.27
C PHE A 510 16.12 59.48 -62.50
N GLN A 511 14.89 59.73 -62.93
CA GLN A 511 14.57 60.48 -64.09
C GLN A 511 14.81 61.93 -63.83
N ARG A 512 15.79 62.54 -64.60
CA ARG A 512 16.09 63.94 -64.60
C ARG A 512 15.30 64.58 -65.72
N VAL A 513 14.63 65.73 -65.45
CA VAL A 513 13.84 66.45 -66.41
C VAL A 513 14.52 67.78 -66.78
N PRO A 514 15.11 67.93 -67.96
CA PRO A 514 15.84 69.15 -68.35
C PRO A 514 14.87 70.37 -68.28
N LEU A 515 15.34 71.49 -67.69
CA LEU A 515 14.61 72.74 -67.51
C LEU A 515 13.51 72.72 -66.40
N PHE A 516 13.21 71.59 -65.81
CA PHE A 516 12.21 71.49 -64.76
C PHE A 516 12.84 70.99 -63.45
N ASP A 517 13.58 71.86 -62.79
CA ASP A 517 14.31 71.57 -61.56
C ASP A 517 13.44 70.97 -60.42
N LYS A 518 12.24 71.58 -60.20
CA LYS A 518 11.29 71.08 -59.19
C LYS A 518 10.84 69.64 -59.49
N ARG A 519 10.72 69.24 -60.71
CA ARG A 519 10.32 67.91 -61.11
C ARG A 519 11.47 66.90 -60.90
N THR A 520 12.65 67.35 -61.23
CA THR A 520 13.84 66.55 -60.99
C THR A 520 14.09 66.30 -59.52
N VAL A 521 13.95 67.32 -58.66
CA VAL A 521 14.04 67.17 -57.19
C VAL A 521 12.90 66.28 -56.68
N ARG A 522 11.66 66.39 -57.20
CA ARG A 522 10.58 65.46 -56.84
C ARG A 522 10.91 63.99 -57.19
N ASN A 523 11.40 63.73 -58.36
CA ASN A 523 11.80 62.38 -58.77
C ASN A 523 12.94 61.86 -57.97
N PHE A 524 13.88 62.69 -57.55
CA PHE A 524 14.95 62.32 -56.58
C PHE A 524 14.39 61.95 -55.21
N ILE A 525 13.44 62.71 -54.66
CA ILE A 525 12.76 62.42 -53.42
C ILE A 525 12.07 61.03 -53.49
N HIS A 526 11.32 60.78 -54.56
CA HIS A 526 10.74 59.45 -54.77
C HIS A 526 11.78 58.33 -54.82
N TYR A 527 12.89 58.57 -55.51
CA TYR A 527 14.00 57.63 -55.56
C TYR A 527 14.61 57.43 -54.21
N LEU A 528 14.91 58.49 -53.45
CA LEU A 528 15.52 58.42 -52.13
C LEU A 528 14.68 57.54 -51.19
N PHE A 529 13.35 57.78 -51.11
CA PHE A 529 12.48 56.99 -50.26
C PHE A 529 12.35 55.57 -50.77
N SER A 530 12.26 55.31 -52.04
CA SER A 530 12.15 53.96 -52.57
C SER A 530 13.46 53.15 -52.40
N ALA A 531 14.64 53.80 -52.64
CA ALA A 531 15.94 53.10 -52.61
C ALA A 531 16.45 52.96 -51.14
N VAL A 532 16.57 54.06 -50.42
CA VAL A 532 17.13 54.06 -49.06
C VAL A 532 16.16 53.49 -48.05
N TYR A 533 14.91 54.01 -48.03
CA TYR A 533 13.93 53.49 -47.05
C TYR A 533 13.35 52.15 -47.46
N GLY A 534 13.41 51.76 -48.72
CA GLY A 534 13.19 50.40 -49.14
C GLY A 534 14.17 49.43 -48.51
N LYS A 535 15.49 49.76 -48.54
CA LYS A 535 16.52 48.98 -47.89
C LYS A 535 16.38 49.01 -46.32
N LYS A 536 16.05 50.19 -45.74
CA LYS A 536 15.76 50.24 -44.29
C LYS A 536 14.57 49.36 -43.90
N TYR A 537 13.56 49.25 -44.75
CA TYR A 537 12.42 48.36 -44.50
C TYR A 537 12.80 46.89 -44.61
N GLU A 538 13.71 46.53 -45.54
CA GLU A 538 14.25 45.17 -45.65
C GLU A 538 15.13 44.85 -44.43
N LEU A 539 15.97 45.79 -43.96
CA LEU A 539 16.73 45.68 -42.75
C LEU A 539 15.81 45.49 -41.51
N LEU A 540 14.77 46.31 -41.40
CA LEU A 540 13.75 46.18 -40.36
C LEU A 540 13.10 44.78 -40.36
N GLY A 541 12.91 44.20 -41.54
CA GLY A 541 12.42 42.82 -41.67
C GLY A 541 13.36 41.80 -41.01
N LEU A 542 14.65 41.88 -41.27
CA LEU A 542 15.64 41.02 -40.65
C LEU A 542 15.77 41.25 -39.17
N GLU A 543 15.76 42.51 -38.72
CA GLU A 543 15.79 42.87 -37.29
C GLU A 543 14.55 42.36 -36.55
N SER A 544 13.38 42.46 -37.16
CA SER A 544 12.10 41.97 -36.61
C SER A 544 12.07 40.43 -36.51
N GLU A 545 12.62 39.72 -37.50
CA GLU A 545 12.77 38.27 -37.49
C GLU A 545 13.73 37.83 -36.38
N LEU A 546 14.87 38.54 -36.22
CA LEU A 546 15.82 38.28 -35.16
C LEU A 546 15.20 38.52 -33.75
N ALA A 547 14.41 39.59 -33.61
CA ALA A 547 13.71 39.90 -32.36
C ALA A 547 12.64 38.85 -32.04
N LEU A 548 11.91 38.37 -33.06
CA LEU A 548 10.98 37.24 -32.96
C LEU A 548 11.72 36.00 -32.49
N CYS A 549 12.81 35.64 -33.16
CA CYS A 549 13.63 34.44 -32.78
C CYS A 549 14.13 34.52 -31.34
N SER A 550 14.52 35.68 -30.86
CA SER A 550 14.95 35.87 -29.47
C SER A 550 13.82 35.64 -28.47
N ARG A 551 12.59 36.01 -28.79
CA ARG A 551 11.43 35.71 -27.95
C ARG A 551 11.06 34.23 -27.97
N LEU A 552 11.18 33.59 -29.14
CA LEU A 552 10.97 32.14 -29.29
C LEU A 552 12.04 31.35 -28.53
N GLU A 553 13.31 31.79 -28.58
CA GLU A 553 14.39 31.20 -27.79
C GLU A 553 14.07 31.22 -26.29
N SER A 554 13.71 32.40 -25.76
CA SER A 554 13.34 32.52 -24.33
C SER A 554 12.13 31.65 -23.98
N ALA A 555 11.15 31.53 -24.86
CA ALA A 555 10.01 30.68 -24.66
C ALA A 555 10.36 29.18 -24.70
N LEU A 556 11.31 28.77 -25.57
CA LEU A 556 11.84 27.39 -25.60
C LEU A 556 12.57 27.03 -24.33
N GLU A 557 13.39 27.94 -23.82
CA GLU A 557 14.12 27.74 -22.56
C GLU A 557 13.16 27.56 -21.38
N GLN A 558 12.07 28.33 -21.31
CA GLN A 558 11.04 28.16 -20.32
C GLN A 558 10.31 26.82 -20.47
N LEU A 559 9.96 26.45 -21.71
CA LEU A 559 9.31 25.16 -22.01
C LEU A 559 10.22 23.99 -21.60
N HIS A 560 11.54 24.14 -21.83
CA HIS A 560 12.54 23.15 -21.38
C HIS A 560 12.52 22.98 -19.87
N MET A 561 12.59 24.07 -19.11
CA MET A 561 12.56 24.03 -17.65
C MET A 561 11.29 23.38 -17.10
N GLU A 562 10.12 23.71 -17.69
CA GLU A 562 8.85 23.09 -17.31
C GLU A 562 8.83 21.59 -17.59
N SER A 563 9.31 21.18 -18.78
CA SER A 563 9.39 19.77 -19.16
C SER A 563 10.35 18.99 -18.25
N MET A 564 11.51 19.53 -17.95
CA MET A 564 12.48 18.93 -17.03
C MET A 564 11.94 18.82 -15.59
N ALA A 565 11.17 19.80 -15.12
CA ALA A 565 10.53 19.72 -13.82
C ALA A 565 9.52 18.55 -13.75
N ARG A 566 8.74 18.32 -14.83
CA ARG A 566 7.82 17.17 -14.93
C ARG A 566 8.58 15.85 -15.02
N VAL A 567 9.65 15.78 -15.81
CA VAL A 567 10.53 14.59 -15.87
C VAL A 567 11.05 14.24 -14.49
N LYS A 568 11.61 15.20 -13.76
CA LYS A 568 12.13 14.99 -12.40
C LYS A 568 11.03 14.56 -11.42
N ALA A 569 9.83 15.09 -11.55
CA ALA A 569 8.69 14.68 -10.73
C ALA A 569 8.36 13.20 -10.95
N MET A 570 8.34 12.73 -12.20
CA MET A 570 8.09 11.33 -12.54
C MET A 570 9.22 10.40 -12.08
N GLU A 571 10.49 10.82 -12.20
CA GLU A 571 11.64 10.04 -11.70
C GLU A 571 11.60 9.89 -10.18
N THR A 572 11.23 10.95 -9.47
CA THR A 572 11.05 10.88 -8.02
C THR A 572 9.93 9.91 -7.65
N LEU A 573 8.83 9.93 -8.40
CA LEU A 573 7.68 9.06 -8.20
C LEU A 573 8.03 7.59 -8.47
N GLU A 574 8.80 7.33 -9.53
CA GLU A 574 9.30 5.98 -9.84
C GLU A 574 10.13 5.41 -8.69
N GLU A 575 11.03 6.22 -8.14
CA GLU A 575 11.89 5.78 -7.04
C GLU A 575 11.12 5.56 -5.73
N GLU A 576 10.16 6.43 -5.40
CA GLU A 576 9.30 6.25 -4.24
C GLU A 576 8.46 4.97 -4.33
N LEU A 577 7.92 4.66 -5.50
CA LEU A 577 7.20 3.40 -5.75
C LEU A 577 8.14 2.19 -5.65
N ARG A 578 9.31 2.27 -6.27
CA ARG A 578 10.31 1.19 -6.25
C ARG A 578 10.71 0.82 -4.83
N ILE A 579 11.04 1.82 -4.01
CA ILE A 579 11.39 1.62 -2.59
C ILE A 579 10.22 0.98 -1.84
N THR A 580 9.00 1.48 -2.05
CA THR A 580 7.81 0.97 -1.37
C THR A 580 7.57 -0.50 -1.66
N VAL A 581 7.70 -0.90 -2.93
CA VAL A 581 7.52 -2.29 -3.36
C VAL A 581 8.61 -3.19 -2.78
N MET A 582 9.88 -2.76 -2.89
CA MET A 582 11.02 -3.55 -2.40
C MET A 582 10.98 -3.73 -0.88
N ASP A 583 10.66 -2.67 -0.12
CA ASP A 583 10.44 -2.75 1.33
C ASP A 583 9.32 -3.73 1.69
N SER A 584 8.24 -3.75 0.91
CA SER A 584 7.12 -4.66 1.14
C SER A 584 7.48 -6.11 0.86
N ILE A 585 8.21 -6.38 -0.24
CA ILE A 585 8.68 -7.73 -0.59
C ILE A 585 9.69 -8.25 0.43
N GLY A 586 10.61 -7.40 0.89
CA GLY A 586 11.61 -7.78 1.89
C GLY A 586 11.03 -8.22 3.24
N ARG A 587 9.75 -7.93 3.49
CA ARG A 587 9.03 -8.38 4.69
C ARG A 587 8.26 -9.69 4.48
N THR A 588 8.23 -10.24 3.28
CA THR A 588 7.55 -11.49 2.99
C THR A 588 8.47 -12.69 3.22
N ASN A 589 7.85 -13.87 3.46
CA ASN A 589 8.58 -15.13 3.52
C ASN A 589 9.32 -15.37 2.18
N GLU A 590 10.56 -15.86 2.23
CA GLU A 590 11.39 -16.13 1.06
C GLU A 590 10.67 -16.95 -0.02
N THR A 591 9.88 -17.95 0.39
CA THR A 591 9.14 -18.80 -0.55
C THR A 591 8.04 -18.07 -1.28
N THR A 592 7.28 -17.20 -0.58
CA THR A 592 6.14 -16.48 -1.15
C THR A 592 6.56 -15.18 -1.83
N GLY A 593 7.65 -14.55 -1.38
CA GLY A 593 8.23 -13.34 -1.97
C GLY A 593 9.10 -13.60 -3.19
N GLN A 594 9.48 -14.87 -3.44
CA GLN A 594 10.42 -15.21 -4.50
C GLN A 594 9.91 -14.77 -5.89
N ASN A 595 10.77 -14.05 -6.62
CA ASN A 595 10.53 -13.61 -8.01
C ASN A 595 9.23 -12.82 -8.26
N VAL A 596 8.60 -12.24 -7.24
CA VAL A 596 7.37 -11.45 -7.39
C VAL A 596 7.59 -10.31 -8.39
N MET A 597 8.67 -9.56 -8.25
CA MET A 597 8.97 -8.43 -9.14
C MET A 597 9.13 -8.88 -10.59
N GLU A 598 9.95 -9.89 -10.83
CA GLU A 598 10.27 -10.31 -12.19
C GLU A 598 9.07 -10.98 -12.88
N TYR A 599 8.35 -11.83 -12.18
CA TYR A 599 7.17 -12.49 -12.72
C TYR A 599 6.07 -11.47 -13.06
N TYR A 600 5.75 -10.56 -12.14
CA TYR A 600 4.68 -9.60 -12.38
C TYR A 600 5.09 -8.46 -13.32
N ARG A 601 6.40 -8.25 -13.56
CA ARG A 601 6.88 -7.45 -14.68
C ARG A 601 6.39 -8.04 -16.01
N VAL A 602 6.71 -9.31 -16.26
CA VAL A 602 6.32 -10.00 -17.49
C VAL A 602 4.80 -10.03 -17.65
N VAL A 603 4.09 -10.43 -16.60
CA VAL A 603 2.60 -10.51 -16.64
C VAL A 603 1.96 -9.14 -16.90
N THR A 604 2.45 -8.08 -16.25
CA THR A 604 1.90 -6.73 -16.43
C THR A 604 2.15 -6.23 -17.86
N GLU A 605 3.36 -6.42 -18.38
CA GLU A 605 3.72 -6.05 -19.77
C GLU A 605 2.87 -6.80 -20.79
N GLU A 606 2.65 -8.11 -20.61
CA GLU A 606 1.80 -8.93 -21.47
C GLU A 606 0.34 -8.46 -21.46
N VAL A 607 -0.22 -8.21 -20.28
CA VAL A 607 -1.61 -7.74 -20.13
C VAL A 607 -1.77 -6.35 -20.76
N MET A 608 -0.85 -5.43 -20.52
CA MET A 608 -0.91 -4.09 -21.12
C MET A 608 -0.82 -4.17 -22.65
N LYS A 609 0.10 -4.98 -23.17
CA LYS A 609 0.23 -5.21 -24.61
C LYS A 609 -1.01 -5.83 -25.23
N ASP A 610 -1.64 -6.77 -24.55
CA ASP A 610 -2.90 -7.39 -25.02
C ASP A 610 -4.05 -6.35 -25.05
N ILE A 611 -4.14 -5.47 -24.05
CA ILE A 611 -5.10 -4.36 -24.04
C ILE A 611 -4.84 -3.41 -25.21
N GLU A 612 -3.59 -3.04 -25.48
CA GLU A 612 -3.20 -2.19 -26.62
C GLU A 612 -3.50 -2.86 -27.96
N THR A 613 -3.25 -4.15 -28.06
CA THR A 613 -3.55 -4.92 -29.30
C THR A 613 -5.06 -4.90 -29.60
N ARG A 614 -5.90 -5.01 -28.57
CA ARG A 614 -7.36 -5.04 -28.71
C ARG A 614 -7.99 -3.65 -28.90
N ARG A 615 -7.44 -2.61 -28.29
CA ARG A 615 -8.06 -1.27 -28.20
C ARG A 615 -7.29 -0.19 -28.96
N GLY A 616 -6.11 -0.48 -29.46
CA GLY A 616 -5.22 0.42 -30.21
C GLY A 616 -4.00 0.89 -29.41
N PRO A 617 -2.93 1.24 -30.13
CA PRO A 617 -1.70 1.72 -29.50
C PRO A 617 -1.94 3.05 -28.75
N GLY A 618 -1.26 3.25 -27.63
CA GLY A 618 -1.35 4.46 -26.82
C GLY A 618 -2.68 4.63 -26.06
N ILE A 619 -3.51 3.59 -26.01
CA ILE A 619 -4.83 3.64 -25.34
C ILE A 619 -4.74 4.14 -23.89
N PHE A 620 -3.65 3.80 -23.20
CA PHE A 620 -3.47 4.20 -21.80
C PHE A 620 -3.34 5.71 -21.60
N PHE A 621 -3.00 6.48 -22.64
CA PHE A 621 -2.95 7.95 -22.59
C PHE A 621 -4.27 8.62 -22.97
N SER A 622 -5.28 7.86 -23.35
CA SER A 622 -6.61 8.41 -23.60
C SER A 622 -7.27 8.92 -22.31
N GLU A 623 -8.22 9.86 -22.44
CA GLU A 623 -8.97 10.43 -21.30
C GLU A 623 -9.73 9.37 -20.46
N LYS A 624 -10.03 8.23 -21.05
CA LYS A 624 -10.65 7.09 -20.33
C LYS A 624 -9.70 6.46 -19.31
N TYR A 625 -8.39 6.51 -19.56
CA TYR A 625 -7.34 5.92 -18.74
C TYR A 625 -6.55 7.02 -18.02
N MET A 626 -5.30 7.25 -18.38
CA MET A 626 -4.48 8.28 -17.72
C MET A 626 -4.91 9.70 -18.13
N GLY A 627 -5.28 9.94 -19.40
CA GLY A 627 -5.47 11.28 -19.91
C GLY A 627 -4.15 12.06 -19.96
N SER A 628 -4.24 13.38 -19.81
CA SER A 628 -3.06 14.25 -19.75
C SER A 628 -2.31 14.09 -18.42
N ILE A 629 -1.13 13.48 -18.47
CA ILE A 629 -0.26 13.32 -17.30
C ILE A 629 0.26 14.67 -16.81
N SER A 630 0.48 15.63 -17.71
CA SER A 630 0.85 17.00 -17.35
C SER A 630 -0.18 17.66 -16.44
N LYS A 631 -1.48 17.52 -16.76
CA LYS A 631 -2.56 18.04 -15.92
C LYS A 631 -2.65 17.33 -14.57
N LEU A 632 -2.42 16.01 -14.53
CA LEU A 632 -2.39 15.27 -13.28
C LEU A 632 -1.23 15.72 -12.38
N LEU A 633 -0.05 15.96 -12.95
CA LEU A 633 1.11 16.47 -12.20
C LEU A 633 0.89 17.89 -11.64
N GLU A 634 0.09 18.72 -12.32
CA GLU A 634 -0.32 20.04 -11.80
C GLU A 634 -1.20 19.92 -10.55
N GLN A 635 -1.98 18.85 -10.43
CA GLN A 635 -2.77 18.53 -9.23
C GLN A 635 -1.94 17.87 -8.12
N GLY A 636 -0.78 17.31 -8.46
CA GLY A 636 0.14 16.63 -7.57
C GLY A 636 0.50 15.23 -8.03
N LYS A 637 1.59 14.69 -7.49
CA LYS A 637 2.05 13.33 -7.78
C LYS A 637 1.02 12.27 -7.37
N GLU A 638 0.26 12.56 -6.32
CA GLU A 638 -0.79 11.70 -5.77
C GLU A 638 -1.91 11.46 -6.79
N ALA A 639 -2.26 12.47 -7.59
CA ALA A 639 -3.28 12.33 -8.62
C ALA A 639 -2.86 11.36 -9.74
N VAL A 640 -1.57 11.34 -10.09
CA VAL A 640 -1.02 10.37 -11.05
C VAL A 640 -1.14 8.95 -10.52
N ILE A 641 -0.78 8.73 -9.25
CA ILE A 641 -0.87 7.41 -8.62
C ILE A 641 -2.31 6.96 -8.45
N GLU A 642 -3.20 7.84 -8.03
CA GLU A 642 -4.63 7.52 -7.89
C GLU A 642 -5.23 7.04 -9.20
N ARG A 643 -4.94 7.76 -10.29
CA ARG A 643 -5.41 7.40 -11.63
C ARG A 643 -4.84 6.07 -12.09
N LEU A 644 -3.56 5.82 -11.82
CA LEU A 644 -2.91 4.55 -12.15
C LEU A 644 -3.46 3.38 -11.32
N ILE A 645 -3.73 3.60 -10.02
CA ILE A 645 -4.39 2.61 -9.15
C ILE A 645 -5.74 2.20 -9.73
N ASP A 646 -6.53 3.16 -10.21
CA ASP A 646 -7.81 2.87 -10.84
C ASP A 646 -7.67 1.96 -12.07
N ILE A 647 -6.67 2.21 -12.91
CA ILE A 647 -6.37 1.37 -14.08
C ILE A 647 -5.94 -0.03 -13.64
N CYS A 648 -5.02 -0.13 -12.69
CA CYS A 648 -4.56 -1.41 -12.16
C CYS A 648 -5.73 -2.22 -11.61
N ARG A 649 -6.61 -1.60 -10.84
CA ARG A 649 -7.76 -2.26 -10.20
C ARG A 649 -8.82 -2.73 -11.20
N ARG A 650 -9.13 -1.93 -12.23
CA ARG A 650 -10.23 -2.20 -13.15
C ARG A 650 -9.85 -3.05 -14.35
N GLU A 651 -8.63 -2.94 -14.83
CA GLU A 651 -8.21 -3.52 -16.10
C GLU A 651 -7.08 -4.56 -15.96
N LEU A 652 -6.06 -4.27 -15.15
CA LEU A 652 -4.89 -5.14 -15.08
C LEU A 652 -5.12 -6.34 -14.16
N LEU A 653 -5.46 -6.10 -12.88
CA LEU A 653 -5.63 -7.16 -11.90
C LEU A 653 -6.86 -8.06 -12.13
N THR A 654 -7.77 -7.66 -13.00
CA THR A 654 -8.93 -8.47 -13.42
C THR A 654 -8.64 -9.40 -14.59
N ALA A 655 -7.46 -9.27 -15.21
CA ALA A 655 -7.09 -10.06 -16.37
C ALA A 655 -6.83 -11.53 -16.01
N GLU A 656 -7.01 -12.43 -16.98
CA GLU A 656 -6.90 -13.88 -16.80
C GLU A 656 -5.59 -14.34 -16.12
N PRO A 657 -4.40 -13.80 -16.43
CA PRO A 657 -3.16 -14.24 -15.78
C PRO A 657 -3.13 -14.05 -14.26
N PHE A 658 -4.00 -13.20 -13.69
CA PHE A 658 -4.12 -13.02 -12.25
C PHE A 658 -5.10 -14.01 -11.58
N ASN A 659 -5.83 -14.80 -12.35
CA ASN A 659 -6.80 -15.78 -11.89
C ASN A 659 -6.29 -17.23 -11.80
N LEU A 660 -4.97 -17.41 -11.87
CA LEU A 660 -4.31 -18.71 -11.74
C LEU A 660 -4.54 -19.33 -10.35
N SER A 661 -4.47 -20.66 -10.27
CA SER A 661 -4.38 -21.32 -8.96
C SER A 661 -3.11 -20.91 -8.21
N PHE A 662 -3.13 -21.02 -6.89
CA PHE A 662 -1.97 -20.68 -6.06
C PHE A 662 -0.72 -21.47 -6.48
N GLU A 663 -0.88 -22.77 -6.71
CA GLU A 663 0.23 -23.67 -7.07
C GLU A 663 0.79 -23.35 -8.46
N GLU A 664 -0.08 -23.04 -9.43
CA GLU A 664 0.35 -22.72 -10.77
C GLU A 664 1.08 -21.36 -10.84
N GLU A 665 0.55 -20.36 -10.14
CA GLU A 665 1.25 -19.08 -10.00
C GLU A 665 2.61 -19.25 -9.35
N LEU A 666 2.68 -19.98 -8.23
CA LEU A 666 3.93 -20.19 -7.50
C LEU A 666 4.96 -20.93 -8.37
N LEU A 667 4.53 -21.92 -9.16
CA LEU A 667 5.39 -22.64 -10.09
C LEU A 667 5.91 -21.72 -11.22
N ARG A 668 5.05 -20.89 -11.79
CA ARG A 668 5.43 -19.92 -12.81
C ARG A 668 6.40 -18.89 -12.27
N ARG A 669 6.16 -18.37 -11.07
CA ARG A 669 7.09 -17.44 -10.39
C ARG A 669 8.44 -18.08 -10.10
N ALA A 670 8.44 -19.31 -9.60
CA ALA A 670 9.69 -20.04 -9.33
C ALA A 670 10.55 -20.24 -10.59
N ASN A 671 9.92 -20.37 -11.75
CA ASN A 671 10.57 -20.65 -13.02
C ASN A 671 10.80 -19.42 -13.91
N VAL A 672 10.36 -18.23 -13.53
CA VAL A 672 10.50 -17.03 -14.39
C VAL A 672 11.96 -16.71 -14.71
N ALA A 673 12.88 -16.93 -13.78
CA ALA A 673 14.30 -16.69 -13.97
C ALA A 673 15.02 -17.85 -14.70
N ALA A 674 14.44 -19.04 -14.76
CA ALA A 674 15.08 -20.21 -15.38
C ALA A 674 15.32 -20.02 -16.88
N ALA A 675 14.46 -19.25 -17.56
CA ALA A 675 14.60 -18.93 -18.97
C ALA A 675 15.81 -18.02 -19.27
N TYR A 676 16.29 -17.24 -18.30
CA TYR A 676 17.36 -16.26 -18.48
C TYR A 676 18.71 -16.67 -17.89
N GLU A 677 18.71 -17.55 -16.87
CA GLU A 677 19.90 -17.85 -16.07
C GLU A 677 20.44 -19.27 -16.28
N ASN A 678 19.98 -20.03 -17.28
CA ASN A 678 20.35 -21.43 -17.49
C ASN A 678 20.19 -22.33 -16.24
N ARG A 679 19.28 -21.98 -15.34
CA ARG A 679 18.94 -22.78 -14.16
C ARG A 679 18.00 -23.93 -14.55
N GLN A 680 18.09 -25.06 -13.81
CA GLN A 680 17.12 -26.13 -13.97
C GLN A 680 15.72 -25.63 -13.64
N VAL A 681 14.78 -25.93 -14.53
CA VAL A 681 13.35 -25.66 -14.31
C VAL A 681 12.89 -26.47 -13.11
N LEU A 682 12.33 -25.81 -12.12
CA LEU A 682 11.77 -26.46 -10.95
C LEU A 682 10.54 -27.29 -11.36
N SER A 683 10.57 -28.58 -11.08
CA SER A 683 9.42 -29.43 -11.31
C SER A 683 8.30 -29.16 -10.28
N ARG A 684 7.05 -29.50 -10.64
CA ARG A 684 5.91 -29.38 -9.73
C ARG A 684 6.10 -30.20 -8.46
N GLU A 685 6.64 -31.42 -8.61
CA GLU A 685 6.92 -32.31 -7.49
C GLU A 685 7.97 -31.73 -6.53
N GLU A 686 9.01 -31.13 -7.06
CA GLU A 686 10.04 -30.49 -6.23
C GLU A 686 9.52 -29.23 -5.53
N LEU A 687 8.66 -28.45 -6.21
CA LEU A 687 7.94 -27.34 -5.57
C LEU A 687 7.10 -27.82 -4.40
N PHE A 688 6.33 -28.90 -4.60
CA PHE A 688 5.47 -29.47 -3.55
C PHE A 688 6.29 -29.99 -2.37
N LYS A 689 7.42 -30.62 -2.63
CA LYS A 689 8.34 -31.06 -1.60
C LYS A 689 8.88 -29.89 -0.75
N ARG A 690 9.26 -28.79 -1.38
CA ARG A 690 9.70 -27.57 -0.69
C ARG A 690 8.57 -26.94 0.11
N LEU A 691 7.39 -26.82 -0.47
CA LEU A 691 6.22 -26.28 0.24
C LEU A 691 5.87 -27.11 1.47
N TYR A 692 5.86 -28.45 1.31
CA TYR A 692 5.58 -29.36 2.41
C TYR A 692 6.61 -29.20 3.55
N HIS A 693 7.88 -29.16 3.20
CA HIS A 693 8.96 -28.96 4.15
C HIS A 693 8.85 -27.63 4.91
N ASN A 694 8.57 -26.54 4.20
CA ASN A 694 8.39 -25.22 4.81
C ASN A 694 7.18 -25.17 5.76
N LEU A 695 6.08 -25.80 5.37
CA LEU A 695 4.88 -25.90 6.23
C LEU A 695 5.14 -26.77 7.46
N GLU A 696 5.91 -27.86 7.33
CA GLU A 696 6.27 -28.73 8.44
C GLU A 696 7.21 -28.04 9.42
N GLU A 697 8.24 -27.36 8.91
CA GLU A 697 9.19 -26.65 9.76
C GLU A 697 8.56 -25.43 10.45
N GLY A 698 7.72 -24.70 9.74
CA GLY A 698 7.04 -23.52 10.26
C GLY A 698 5.95 -23.84 11.28
N ALA A 699 5.31 -25.02 11.19
CA ALA A 699 4.27 -25.46 12.11
C ALA A 699 4.84 -26.24 13.34
N ALA A 700 6.08 -25.94 13.76
CA ALA A 700 6.64 -26.44 15.01
C ALA A 700 5.76 -26.02 16.20
N ILE A 701 5.59 -26.90 17.17
CA ILE A 701 4.72 -26.67 18.33
C ILE A 701 5.24 -25.52 19.19
N ASN A 702 4.37 -24.59 19.55
CA ASN A 702 4.71 -23.38 20.30
C ASN A 702 4.76 -23.63 21.83
N VAL A 703 5.57 -24.58 22.24
CA VAL A 703 5.89 -24.86 23.65
C VAL A 703 7.22 -25.61 23.75
N ARG A 704 7.99 -25.33 24.79
CA ARG A 704 9.26 -26.02 25.06
C ARG A 704 9.07 -27.05 26.13
N LEU A 705 9.31 -28.32 25.79
CA LEU A 705 9.24 -29.46 26.71
C LEU A 705 10.61 -30.02 27.00
N PHE A 706 10.78 -30.51 28.22
CA PHE A 706 11.97 -31.22 28.70
C PHE A 706 11.68 -32.71 28.75
N GLU A 707 12.54 -33.53 28.16
CA GLU A 707 12.44 -35.00 28.15
C GLU A 707 11.04 -35.59 27.89
N TYR A 708 10.38 -35.04 26.85
CA TYR A 708 9.08 -35.54 26.49
C TYR A 708 9.19 -36.87 25.76
N THR A 709 8.81 -37.98 26.43
CA THR A 709 8.85 -39.30 25.83
C THR A 709 7.75 -39.49 24.81
N GLN A 710 8.05 -40.10 23.65
CA GLN A 710 7.09 -40.32 22.56
C GLN A 710 5.86 -41.14 22.96
N GLU A 711 5.94 -41.91 24.04
CA GLU A 711 4.84 -42.78 24.50
C GLU A 711 3.58 -42.07 24.96
N HIS A 712 3.64 -40.79 25.29
CA HIS A 712 2.50 -40.00 25.74
C HIS A 712 2.13 -38.86 24.79
N ARG A 713 2.84 -38.74 23.71
CA ARG A 713 2.62 -37.66 22.73
C ARG A 713 1.48 -38.03 21.77
N HIS A 714 0.36 -37.32 21.88
CA HIS A 714 -0.73 -37.41 20.92
C HIS A 714 -0.62 -36.24 19.95
N GLU A 715 -0.51 -36.53 18.66
CA GLU A 715 -0.42 -35.49 17.62
C GLU A 715 -1.53 -35.65 16.58
N GLU A 716 -2.07 -34.51 16.19
CA GLU A 716 -2.97 -34.40 15.05
C GLU A 716 -2.52 -33.25 14.16
N LYS A 717 -2.46 -33.46 12.85
CA LYS A 717 -2.07 -32.45 11.86
C LYS A 717 -3.24 -32.15 10.96
N TYR A 718 -3.48 -30.87 10.67
CA TYR A 718 -4.59 -30.40 9.86
C TYR A 718 -4.11 -29.43 8.79
N PHE A 719 -4.48 -29.69 7.55
CA PHE A 719 -4.28 -28.76 6.45
C PHE A 719 -5.57 -27.99 6.17
N PHE A 720 -5.43 -26.72 5.88
CA PHE A 720 -6.49 -25.80 5.46
C PHE A 720 -6.20 -25.36 4.02
N GLY A 721 -7.14 -25.60 3.11
CA GLY A 721 -6.97 -25.24 1.70
C GLY A 721 -8.06 -25.82 0.80
N ASP A 722 -7.90 -25.61 -0.52
CA ASP A 722 -8.84 -26.12 -1.50
C ASP A 722 -8.69 -27.65 -1.67
N SER A 723 -9.79 -28.39 -1.53
CA SER A 723 -9.81 -29.85 -1.70
C SER A 723 -9.41 -30.34 -3.11
N SER A 724 -9.51 -29.46 -4.12
CA SER A 724 -9.06 -29.76 -5.47
C SER A 724 -7.54 -29.57 -5.65
N SER A 725 -6.84 -29.01 -4.64
CA SER A 725 -5.39 -28.75 -4.67
C SER A 725 -4.58 -30.02 -4.92
N GLU A 726 -3.72 -29.98 -5.91
CA GLU A 726 -2.77 -31.06 -6.19
C GLU A 726 -1.71 -31.16 -5.09
N PHE A 727 -1.34 -30.03 -4.50
CA PHE A 727 -0.43 -30.03 -3.37
C PHE A 727 -0.98 -30.78 -2.17
N LEU A 728 -2.26 -30.60 -1.83
CA LEU A 728 -2.87 -31.33 -0.72
C LEU A 728 -2.87 -32.83 -0.97
N ARG A 729 -3.19 -33.26 -2.21
CA ARG A 729 -3.09 -34.69 -2.59
C ARG A 729 -1.67 -35.23 -2.43
N TYR A 730 -0.68 -34.46 -2.81
CA TYR A 730 0.73 -34.78 -2.58
C TYR A 730 1.06 -34.89 -1.10
N ALA A 731 0.69 -33.88 -0.27
CA ALA A 731 0.95 -33.84 1.15
C ALA A 731 0.36 -35.05 1.90
N PHE A 732 -0.84 -35.47 1.51
CA PHE A 732 -1.46 -36.66 2.07
C PHE A 732 -0.74 -37.96 1.67
N GLY A 733 -0.22 -38.03 0.44
CA GLY A 733 0.52 -39.21 -0.05
C GLY A 733 1.87 -39.39 0.60
N VAL A 734 2.59 -38.29 0.91
CA VAL A 734 3.91 -38.35 1.56
C VAL A 734 3.83 -38.98 2.95
N ASP A 735 2.77 -38.71 3.69
CA ASP A 735 2.62 -39.12 5.08
C ASP A 735 1.96 -40.53 5.27
N GLU A 736 1.55 -41.19 4.20
CA GLU A 736 0.74 -42.38 4.31
C GLU A 736 1.46 -43.62 4.88
N THR A 737 2.78 -43.64 4.71
CA THR A 737 3.61 -44.82 5.07
C THR A 737 4.25 -44.77 6.46
N THR A 738 4.25 -43.59 7.12
CA THR A 738 5.02 -43.35 8.38
C THR A 738 4.19 -42.73 9.50
N ARG A 739 2.85 -42.82 9.46
CA ARG A 739 1.99 -42.08 10.40
C ARG A 739 2.08 -42.59 11.83
N ILE A 740 2.62 -41.72 12.69
CA ILE A 740 2.49 -41.84 14.14
C ILE A 740 1.35 -40.92 14.66
N TYR A 741 0.80 -40.07 13.80
CA TYR A 741 -0.17 -39.03 14.13
C TYR A 741 -1.41 -39.15 13.25
N ARG A 742 -2.49 -38.52 13.71
CA ARG A 742 -3.72 -38.38 12.92
C ARG A 742 -3.58 -37.22 11.95
N LEU A 743 -3.88 -37.46 10.68
CA LEU A 743 -3.91 -36.48 9.63
C LEU A 743 -5.34 -36.14 9.23
N GLY A 744 -5.65 -34.84 9.16
CA GLY A 744 -6.95 -34.33 8.76
C GLY A 744 -6.87 -33.17 7.81
N PHE A 745 -8.04 -32.76 7.34
CA PHE A 745 -8.15 -31.71 6.36
C PHE A 745 -9.38 -30.83 6.61
N VAL A 746 -9.24 -29.53 6.40
CA VAL A 746 -10.31 -28.54 6.40
C VAL A 746 -10.40 -27.93 5.01
N HIS A 747 -11.49 -28.25 4.30
CA HIS A 747 -11.72 -27.65 3.00
C HIS A 747 -12.06 -26.16 3.15
N GLU A 748 -11.37 -25.36 2.37
CA GLU A 748 -11.64 -23.93 2.19
C GLU A 748 -11.65 -23.64 0.68
N GLN A 749 -12.64 -22.91 0.18
CA GLN A 749 -12.64 -22.48 -1.23
C GLN A 749 -11.60 -21.37 -1.52
N ARG A 750 -10.80 -21.03 -0.54
CA ARG A 750 -9.78 -19.98 -0.65
C ARG A 750 -8.62 -20.46 -1.52
N ARG A 751 -8.49 -19.90 -2.70
CA ARG A 751 -7.37 -20.16 -3.63
C ARG A 751 -6.12 -19.35 -3.28
N SER A 752 -6.04 -18.78 -2.08
CA SER A 752 -4.99 -17.82 -1.69
C SER A 752 -3.76 -18.46 -1.04
N GLY A 753 -3.78 -19.77 -0.79
CA GLY A 753 -2.65 -20.46 -0.17
C GLY A 753 -3.06 -21.74 0.54
N VAL A 754 -2.11 -22.32 1.26
CA VAL A 754 -2.28 -23.50 2.10
C VAL A 754 -1.74 -23.23 3.49
N GLU A 755 -2.48 -23.66 4.51
CA GLU A 755 -2.08 -23.49 5.91
C GLU A 755 -2.07 -24.85 6.60
N LYS A 756 -1.24 -24.96 7.64
CA LYS A 756 -1.05 -26.17 8.43
C LYS A 756 -1.13 -25.84 9.92
N LEU A 757 -1.92 -26.60 10.64
CA LEU A 757 -2.05 -26.58 12.08
C LEU A 757 -1.63 -27.94 12.63
N ASN A 758 -0.61 -27.96 13.47
CA ASN A 758 -0.23 -29.14 14.24
C ASN A 758 -0.77 -28.99 15.65
N LEU A 759 -1.51 -29.98 16.12
CA LEU A 759 -1.96 -30.10 17.52
C LEU A 759 -1.12 -31.16 18.21
N MET A 760 -0.69 -30.87 19.42
CA MET A 760 0.02 -31.80 20.27
C MET A 760 -0.57 -31.74 21.66
N GLY A 761 -0.68 -32.85 22.37
CA GLY A 761 -1.11 -32.89 23.75
C GLY A 761 -0.65 -34.13 24.49
N GLY A 762 -0.98 -34.16 25.77
CA GLY A 762 -0.63 -35.28 26.71
C GLY A 762 0.53 -34.92 27.64
N PHE A 763 1.13 -33.75 27.56
CA PHE A 763 2.19 -33.31 28.49
C PHE A 763 1.58 -32.69 29.77
N HIS A 764 2.41 -32.61 30.80
CA HIS A 764 2.08 -32.04 32.11
C HIS A 764 2.99 -30.85 32.42
N LEU A 765 2.72 -30.12 33.51
CA LEU A 765 3.50 -28.91 33.86
C LEU A 765 4.95 -29.23 34.16
N GLU A 766 5.22 -30.39 34.76
CA GLU A 766 6.58 -30.88 35.03
C GLU A 766 7.43 -31.09 33.77
N ASP A 767 6.78 -31.30 32.61
CA ASP A 767 7.45 -31.43 31.30
C ASP A 767 7.80 -30.07 30.70
N LEU A 768 7.14 -28.99 31.17
CA LEU A 768 7.28 -27.65 30.60
C LEU A 768 8.58 -26.98 31.07
N LEU A 769 9.44 -26.62 30.11
CA LEU A 769 10.72 -25.99 30.43
C LEU A 769 10.55 -24.62 31.10
N TYR A 770 9.53 -23.85 30.70
CA TYR A 770 9.16 -22.60 31.36
C TYR A 770 8.85 -22.79 32.86
N TYR A 771 8.11 -23.86 33.22
CA TYR A 771 7.76 -24.18 34.58
C TYR A 771 9.00 -24.56 35.38
N ARG A 772 9.87 -25.42 34.85
CA ARG A 772 11.13 -25.83 35.53
C ARG A 772 12.06 -24.65 35.77
N ASN A 773 12.27 -23.82 34.77
CA ASN A 773 13.16 -22.66 34.88
C ASN A 773 12.61 -21.59 35.84
N GLY A 774 11.29 -21.39 35.85
CA GLY A 774 10.63 -20.43 36.71
C GLY A 774 10.58 -20.84 38.21
N LYS A 775 10.74 -22.14 38.52
CA LYS A 775 10.64 -22.67 39.88
C LYS A 775 11.58 -21.96 40.85
N VAL A 776 12.82 -21.72 40.47
CA VAL A 776 13.80 -21.01 41.29
C VAL A 776 13.35 -19.60 41.64
N TYR A 777 12.80 -18.88 40.69
CA TYR A 777 12.25 -17.53 40.90
C TYR A 777 11.05 -17.57 41.83
N TYR A 778 10.10 -18.47 41.58
CA TYR A 778 8.90 -18.62 42.38
C TYR A 778 9.25 -18.90 43.85
N GLU A 779 10.10 -19.89 44.13
CA GLU A 779 10.55 -20.24 45.49
C GLU A 779 11.26 -19.05 46.16
N THR A 780 12.10 -18.31 45.44
CA THR A 780 12.78 -17.13 45.95
C THR A 780 11.81 -16.04 46.36
N TYR A 781 10.82 -15.74 45.52
CA TYR A 781 9.82 -14.70 45.78
C TYR A 781 8.90 -15.13 46.96
N ALA A 782 8.47 -16.39 47.03
CA ALA A 782 7.68 -16.93 48.13
C ALA A 782 8.43 -16.85 49.47
N GLN A 783 9.71 -17.22 49.49
CA GLN A 783 10.56 -17.07 50.69
C GLN A 783 10.76 -15.62 51.12
N ASN A 784 10.72 -14.69 50.18
CA ASN A 784 10.78 -13.24 50.46
C ASN A 784 9.41 -12.61 50.84
N GLY A 785 8.39 -13.44 51.12
CA GLY A 785 7.10 -13.01 51.62
C GLY A 785 6.13 -12.49 50.57
N TYR A 786 6.34 -12.83 49.31
CA TYR A 786 5.36 -12.49 48.23
C TYR A 786 4.15 -13.44 48.33
N GLN A 787 2.98 -12.87 48.38
CA GLN A 787 1.69 -13.59 48.34
C GLN A 787 1.25 -13.79 46.86
N LEU A 788 1.78 -14.85 46.26
CA LEU A 788 1.61 -15.10 44.83
C LEU A 788 0.26 -15.75 44.49
N HIS A 789 -0.54 -16.16 45.47
CA HIS A 789 -1.85 -16.83 45.31
C HIS A 789 -3.00 -16.05 45.92
N GLY A 790 -4.20 -16.26 45.41
CA GLY A 790 -5.46 -15.74 45.98
C GLY A 790 -5.93 -16.60 47.13
N LEU A 791 -5.72 -17.90 47.09
CA LEU A 791 -6.08 -18.93 48.10
C LEU A 791 -4.87 -19.38 48.90
N SER A 792 -5.14 -20.14 49.99
CA SER A 792 -4.10 -20.76 50.80
C SER A 792 -3.32 -21.80 49.99
N GLU A 793 -2.00 -21.79 50.12
CA GLU A 793 -1.10 -22.71 49.39
C GLU A 793 -1.32 -24.18 49.72
N ASP A 794 -1.86 -24.48 50.91
CA ASP A 794 -2.18 -25.85 51.34
C ASP A 794 -3.21 -26.56 50.43
N GLN A 795 -3.95 -25.80 49.62
CA GLN A 795 -4.97 -26.34 48.69
C GLN A 795 -4.37 -26.60 47.29
N LEU A 796 -3.13 -26.21 47.05
CA LEU A 796 -2.49 -26.29 45.74
C LEU A 796 -1.67 -27.60 45.65
N PRO A 797 -1.49 -28.13 44.41
CA PRO A 797 -0.62 -29.31 44.21
C PRO A 797 0.83 -29.02 44.62
N GLU A 798 1.53 -30.04 45.11
CA GLU A 798 2.97 -29.92 45.32
C GLU A 798 3.67 -29.63 43.99
N MET A 799 4.65 -28.75 44.03
CA MET A 799 5.51 -28.47 42.89
C MET A 799 6.48 -29.63 42.68
N ARG A 800 6.24 -30.44 41.63
CA ARG A 800 7.10 -31.55 41.23
C ARG A 800 8.32 -31.11 40.40
#